data_369c04d7229ec271f74605cf8df5a293
#
_entry.id   369c04d7229ec271f74605cf8df5a293
#
_cell.length_a   1.000
_cell.length_b   1.000
_cell.length_c   1.000
_cell.angle_alpha   90.00
_cell.angle_beta   90.00
_cell.angle_gamma   90.00
#
_symmetry.space_group_name_H-M   'P 1'
#
loop_
_entity.id
_entity.type
_entity.pdbx_description
1 polymer ?
#
loop_
_entity_poly.entity_id
_entity_poly.type
_entity_poly.pdbx_seq_one_letter_code
_entity_poly.pdbx_strand_id
1 'polypeptide(L)'
;MEEKNLRRSSENINTADTAATDASVKPARSARSSGSARSAKADKTVKTAKSAKTAKAEKAESAQTSQTAKKPAPRRTKKQQGDVIFALDIGTRTVVGVLAEKTADSYRLIDMQTQAHESRSMTDGQIEDIDAVAAVVRSVRAALERRQSIKLQRVCIAAAGRALKTLRHRSSCDVSGLKSITAEDIRAAELEAVRSAEEEFTGSGGNSFYCVGHSVISLELDGYKVSKPEGHRGSELVTEVIAAFLPAYVVESLCAAVDEAGLETAGLTLEPIAAINAVVPKELRLINIAMCDIGAGTSDVAASRDGSIVAYGMATIAGDEMTESLMKQLLVEFNEAERIKTCTDPQTEYKDILFNHRTITREEVARLLLPAEKELADTVCSEILRANGTAPQAVFLVGGGSLLPGLPELVADGLGLDRSRVAVGSREMIRGVTAPKTLHIGTEHATPVGIAMTASEGVKYDFTTITLNGRKIRALDTRRLTVFELCNIGGIKPEQLMARSGKALSFTLNGERVTLRGTASVPAEISLNGRECSLNAPVRKGDEVNVVPAKPGEDAAALLSDYFELSGLFTAEVSLDGRRVQAGEYLLVNDIPTISDADIENGAVITLQKRGTFRSLLSAEGIPEEKLDTCLLYTSDAAD
;
A
#
# COMPACT_ATOMS: atom_id res chain seq x y z
N MET A 1 2.32 -19.90 -44.42
CA MET A 1 1.39 -19.38 -45.44
C MET A 1 0.93 -18.05 -44.90
N GLU A 2 1.55 -17.19 -45.43
CA GLU A 2 1.34 -15.91 -46.15
C GLU A 2 1.10 -14.78 -45.16
N GLU A 3 2.10 -13.98 -44.89
CA GLU A 3 2.78 -12.95 -45.70
C GLU A 3 1.82 -11.87 -46.23
N LYS A 4 2.17 -10.64 -45.80
CA LYS A 4 2.48 -9.43 -46.60
C LYS A 4 1.48 -8.27 -46.60
N ASN A 5 2.10 -7.17 -46.23
CA ASN A 5 2.14 -5.84 -46.90
C ASN A 5 0.98 -4.87 -46.61
N LEU A 6 1.23 -3.60 -46.34
CA LEU A 6 1.93 -2.47 -46.97
C LEU A 6 1.90 -1.27 -45.99
N ARG A 7 2.90 -0.59 -45.64
CA ARG A 7 3.75 0.49 -46.19
C ARG A 7 3.04 1.71 -46.84
N ARG A 8 3.48 2.88 -46.31
CA ARG A 8 3.58 4.24 -46.92
C ARG A 8 2.34 5.12 -46.81
N SER A 9 2.48 6.39 -46.53
CA SER A 9 3.42 7.48 -46.93
C SER A 9 3.20 8.66 -45.97
N SER A 10 4.22 9.30 -45.42
CA SER A 10 5.07 10.35 -45.99
C SER A 10 4.41 11.72 -46.12
N GLU A 11 5.10 12.65 -45.52
CA GLU A 11 5.63 13.95 -45.95
C GLU A 11 4.75 15.16 -45.62
N ASN A 12 5.27 16.03 -44.88
CA ASN A 12 6.23 17.14 -45.12
C ASN A 12 5.57 18.52 -45.16
N ILE A 13 6.36 19.50 -44.74
CA ILE A 13 6.42 20.92 -45.13
C ILE A 13 6.05 21.87 -43.98
N ASN A 14 6.80 22.79 -43.52
CA ASN A 14 8.02 23.51 -43.77
C ASN A 14 8.00 24.78 -42.90
N THR A 15 9.09 25.05 -42.26
CA THR A 15 9.92 26.26 -42.17
C THR A 15 9.31 27.66 -42.37
N ALA A 16 9.69 28.54 -41.47
CA ALA A 16 10.29 29.89 -41.66
C ALA A 16 10.36 30.58 -40.29
N ASP A 17 11.49 30.82 -39.65
CA ASP A 17 12.55 31.80 -39.95
C ASP A 17 12.13 33.25 -39.63
N THR A 18 12.84 33.85 -38.73
CA THR A 18 13.61 35.11 -38.71
C THR A 18 13.71 35.66 -37.30
N ALA A 19 14.89 35.61 -36.75
CA ALA A 19 15.93 36.67 -36.67
C ALA A 19 15.73 37.69 -35.53
N ALA A 20 16.58 37.55 -34.54
CA ALA A 20 17.62 38.46 -34.04
C ALA A 20 17.24 39.91 -33.72
N THR A 21 17.48 40.30 -32.48
CA THR A 21 18.32 41.47 -32.19
C THR A 21 18.92 41.40 -30.79
N ASP A 22 20.16 41.58 -30.81
CA ASP A 22 21.21 41.78 -29.82
C ASP A 22 21.00 43.09 -29.04
N ALA A 23 21.27 43.12 -27.75
CA ALA A 23 21.80 44.30 -27.04
C ALA A 23 22.40 43.93 -25.70
N SER A 24 23.69 43.81 -25.73
CA SER A 24 24.62 43.93 -24.62
C SER A 24 24.48 45.23 -23.83
N VAL A 25 24.58 45.17 -22.49
CA VAL A 25 25.30 46.17 -21.69
C VAL A 25 25.73 45.58 -20.36
N LYS A 26 27.01 45.46 -20.14
CA LYS A 26 27.75 45.52 -18.87
C LYS A 26 28.55 46.83 -18.87
N PRO A 27 29.23 47.23 -17.78
CA PRO A 27 29.03 47.20 -16.35
C PRO A 27 29.32 48.57 -15.70
N ALA A 28 29.04 48.75 -14.40
CA ALA A 28 29.70 49.84 -13.63
C ALA A 28 30.07 49.38 -12.23
N ARG A 29 31.35 49.49 -11.99
CA ARG A 29 32.04 49.44 -10.68
C ARG A 29 31.95 50.82 -10.01
N SER A 30 31.96 50.85 -8.67
CA SER A 30 32.82 51.69 -7.76
C SER A 30 32.21 51.57 -6.34
N ALA A 31 32.93 51.29 -5.38
CA ALA A 31 34.16 51.63 -4.71
C ALA A 31 33.89 52.21 -3.30
N ARG A 32 34.48 51.52 -2.33
CA ARG A 32 35.16 52.00 -1.14
C ARG A 32 34.57 53.07 -0.24
N SER A 33 34.52 52.76 1.10
CA SER A 33 35.37 53.32 2.19
C SER A 33 34.92 52.69 3.52
N SER A 34 35.74 51.95 4.28
CA SER A 34 36.85 52.32 5.17
C SER A 34 36.43 53.13 6.39
N GLY A 35 36.75 52.61 7.57
CA GLY A 35 36.78 53.27 8.88
C GLY A 35 36.43 52.25 9.97
N SER A 36 37.33 51.55 10.54
CA SER A 36 38.39 51.71 11.57
C SER A 36 37.81 52.36 12.84
N ALA A 37 37.83 51.73 13.92
CA ALA A 37 38.80 51.68 14.98
C ALA A 37 38.16 51.57 16.37
N ARG A 38 38.76 50.66 17.14
CA ARG A 38 39.24 50.75 18.55
C ARG A 38 38.18 50.96 19.64
N SER A 39 38.17 50.10 20.55
CA SER A 39 39.00 49.72 21.72
C SER A 39 38.44 50.20 23.03
N ALA A 40 38.34 49.43 24.04
CA ALA A 40 39.02 49.37 25.33
C ALA A 40 38.13 48.62 26.32
N LYS A 41 38.62 47.52 26.85
CA LYS A 41 39.22 47.28 28.15
C LYS A 41 38.67 48.04 29.36
N ALA A 42 38.24 47.29 30.36
CA ALA A 42 38.63 47.30 31.80
C ALA A 42 37.59 46.45 32.56
N ASP A 43 37.93 45.38 33.18
CA ASP A 43 38.71 45.01 34.35
C ASP A 43 38.15 45.62 35.66
N LYS A 44 37.92 44.72 36.59
CA LYS A 44 38.10 44.70 38.05
C LYS A 44 36.98 43.95 38.77
N THR A 45 37.30 42.72 39.19
CA THR A 45 37.77 42.25 40.52
C THR A 45 37.16 42.95 41.75
N VAL A 46 36.76 42.16 42.70
CA VAL A 46 37.13 42.13 44.12
C VAL A 46 36.04 41.42 44.93
N LYS A 47 36.32 40.22 45.47
CA LYS A 47 36.54 39.84 46.88
C LYS A 47 35.42 40.21 47.86
N THR A 48 35.04 39.44 48.81
CA THR A 48 35.57 38.57 49.88
C THR A 48 34.37 38.18 50.76
N ALA A 49 34.24 37.12 51.36
CA ALA A 49 34.88 36.30 52.36
C ALA A 49 34.02 36.08 53.61
N LYS A 50 34.11 34.88 54.16
CA LYS A 50 34.05 34.46 55.57
C LYS A 50 32.72 34.60 56.34
N SER A 51 32.30 33.58 57.11
CA SER A 51 32.91 32.83 58.23
C SER A 51 31.97 31.71 58.64
N ALA A 52 32.26 30.49 58.87
CA ALA A 52 32.92 29.82 60.01
C ALA A 52 32.32 30.06 61.40
N LYS A 53 31.84 28.97 62.00
CA LYS A 53 32.11 28.51 63.40
C LYS A 53 31.13 27.39 63.75
N THR A 54 31.59 26.16 63.93
CA THR A 54 32.12 25.45 65.10
C THR A 54 31.17 25.28 66.29
N ALA A 55 30.92 24.06 66.73
CA ALA A 55 31.41 23.36 67.88
C ALA A 55 30.59 22.08 68.09
N LYS A 56 31.20 20.94 68.15
CA LYS A 56 31.80 20.21 69.29
C LYS A 56 30.81 19.54 70.24
N ALA A 57 30.88 18.23 70.21
CA ALA A 57 31.28 17.25 71.25
C ALA A 57 30.09 16.75 72.10
N GLU A 58 29.95 15.56 72.57
CA GLU A 58 30.85 14.57 73.14
C GLU A 58 30.20 13.19 73.22
N LYS A 59 30.96 12.12 72.95
CA LYS A 59 31.12 10.85 73.61
C LYS A 59 30.11 10.32 74.63
N ALA A 60 29.72 9.08 74.42
CA ALA A 60 29.86 8.03 75.43
C ALA A 60 29.81 6.63 74.79
N GLU A 61 30.81 5.85 75.14
CA GLU A 61 31.03 4.43 74.85
C GLU A 61 30.00 3.55 75.54
N SER A 62 29.63 2.43 74.93
CA SER A 62 29.81 1.11 75.55
C SER A 62 29.64 -0.01 74.54
N ALA A 63 30.56 -0.91 74.64
CA ALA A 63 30.75 -2.11 73.83
C ALA A 63 29.65 -3.16 74.07
N GLN A 64 29.26 -3.96 73.07
CA GLN A 64 29.53 -5.41 73.02
C GLN A 64 28.72 -6.12 71.92
N THR A 65 29.41 -6.98 71.28
CA THR A 65 29.11 -8.29 70.70
C THR A 65 28.72 -8.37 69.24
N SER A 66 29.68 -8.92 68.52
CA SER A 66 29.68 -9.46 67.17
C SER A 66 28.54 -10.43 66.89
N GLN A 67 27.76 -10.14 65.82
CA GLN A 67 27.20 -11.17 64.96
C GLN A 67 27.25 -10.67 63.51
N THR A 68 28.03 -11.36 62.70
CA THR A 68 28.15 -11.18 61.27
C THR A 68 26.82 -11.50 60.58
N ALA A 69 26.01 -10.47 60.28
CA ALA A 69 24.92 -10.54 59.36
C ALA A 69 25.37 -9.99 58.00
N LYS A 70 25.45 -10.88 57.00
CA LYS A 70 25.66 -10.52 55.59
C LYS A 70 24.65 -9.44 55.19
N LYS A 71 25.12 -8.24 54.80
CA LYS A 71 24.27 -7.22 54.16
C LYS A 71 23.61 -7.85 52.93
N PRO A 72 22.30 -7.76 52.79
CA PRO A 72 21.67 -8.10 51.52
C PRO A 72 22.17 -7.12 50.45
N ALA A 73 22.54 -7.68 49.31
CA ALA A 73 22.88 -6.90 48.10
C ALA A 73 21.75 -5.88 47.83
N PRO A 74 22.08 -4.68 47.38
CA PRO A 74 21.08 -3.68 47.09
C PRO A 74 20.10 -4.27 46.07
N ARG A 75 18.82 -4.39 46.44
CA ARG A 75 17.72 -4.64 45.51
C ARG A 75 17.88 -3.61 44.38
N ARG A 76 18.22 -4.10 43.20
CA ARG A 76 18.11 -3.30 41.98
C ARG A 76 16.68 -2.71 41.98
N THR A 77 16.58 -1.43 42.26
CA THR A 77 15.38 -0.66 42.01
C THR A 77 14.98 -0.95 40.56
N LYS A 78 13.74 -1.38 40.34
CA LYS A 78 13.17 -1.40 38.99
C LYS A 78 13.39 0.00 38.43
N LYS A 79 14.38 0.17 37.55
CA LYS A 79 14.46 1.32 36.67
C LYS A 79 13.07 1.42 36.04
N GLN A 80 12.43 2.56 36.10
CA GLN A 80 11.34 2.86 35.20
C GLN A 80 11.80 2.44 33.81
N GLN A 81 11.20 1.41 33.29
CA GLN A 81 11.48 0.87 31.97
C GLN A 81 11.03 1.97 31.02
N GLY A 82 11.97 2.72 30.45
CA GLY A 82 11.70 3.56 29.30
C GLY A 82 10.99 2.69 28.25
N ASP A 83 10.12 3.27 27.45
CA ASP A 83 9.38 2.53 26.43
C ASP A 83 10.36 1.81 25.50
N VAL A 84 10.58 0.51 25.76
CA VAL A 84 11.41 -0.35 24.91
C VAL A 84 10.64 -0.62 23.64
N ILE A 85 11.26 -0.25 22.53
CA ILE A 85 10.76 -0.49 21.18
C ILE A 85 11.30 -1.85 20.73
N PHE A 86 10.42 -2.74 20.33
CA PHE A 86 10.77 -3.96 19.64
C PHE A 86 10.46 -3.78 18.15
N ALA A 87 11.50 -3.78 17.33
CA ALA A 87 11.43 -3.73 15.88
C ALA A 87 11.78 -5.11 15.31
N LEU A 88 11.08 -5.52 14.27
CA LEU A 88 11.27 -6.79 13.60
C LEU A 88 11.29 -6.55 12.09
N ASP A 89 12.37 -6.95 11.49
CA ASP A 89 12.57 -7.01 10.06
C ASP A 89 12.39 -8.47 9.61
N ILE A 90 11.38 -8.72 8.78
CA ILE A 90 11.04 -10.06 8.27
C ILE A 90 11.45 -10.12 6.81
N GLY A 91 12.75 -10.33 6.58
CA GLY A 91 13.31 -10.41 5.24
C GLY A 91 13.23 -11.80 4.63
N THR A 92 13.46 -11.89 3.33
CA THR A 92 13.37 -13.13 2.54
C THR A 92 14.30 -14.23 3.09
N ARG A 93 15.48 -13.87 3.60
CA ARG A 93 16.48 -14.82 4.09
C ARG A 93 16.50 -14.95 5.61
N THR A 94 16.32 -13.86 6.31
CA THR A 94 16.52 -13.77 7.75
C THR A 94 15.44 -12.92 8.41
N VAL A 95 15.16 -13.22 9.66
CA VAL A 95 14.38 -12.36 10.55
C VAL A 95 15.33 -11.71 11.54
N VAL A 96 15.31 -10.38 11.62
CA VAL A 96 16.14 -9.59 12.54
C VAL A 96 15.27 -8.85 13.54
N GLY A 97 15.43 -9.17 14.82
CA GLY A 97 14.77 -8.47 15.92
C GLY A 97 15.71 -7.50 16.61
N VAL A 98 15.27 -6.26 16.80
CA VAL A 98 16.03 -5.18 17.46
C VAL A 98 15.25 -4.65 18.64
N LEU A 99 15.92 -4.54 19.80
CA LEU A 99 15.43 -3.82 20.97
C LEU A 99 16.13 -2.48 21.08
N ALA A 100 15.37 -1.42 21.10
CA ALA A 100 15.87 -0.06 21.20
C ALA A 100 15.10 0.75 22.24
N GLU A 101 15.71 1.83 22.70
CA GLU A 101 15.13 2.82 23.60
C GLU A 101 15.41 4.22 23.05
N LYS A 102 14.40 5.06 22.95
CA LYS A 102 14.57 6.46 22.58
C LYS A 102 15.18 7.23 23.76
N THR A 103 16.22 7.97 23.50
CA THR A 103 16.80 8.95 24.44
C THR A 103 16.42 10.36 24.00
N ALA A 104 16.82 11.42 24.73
CA ALA A 104 16.45 12.78 24.37
C ALA A 104 16.84 13.14 22.93
N ASP A 105 18.07 12.80 22.51
CA ASP A 105 18.66 13.23 21.24
C ASP A 105 19.15 12.06 20.36
N SER A 106 18.92 10.82 20.78
CA SER A 106 19.47 9.64 20.10
C SER A 106 18.67 8.38 20.41
N TYR A 107 19.09 7.27 19.81
CA TYR A 107 18.56 5.93 20.05
C TYR A 107 19.62 5.05 20.67
N ARG A 108 19.22 4.28 21.66
CA ARG A 108 20.10 3.30 22.27
C ARG A 108 19.62 1.89 21.93
N LEU A 109 20.40 1.18 21.12
CA LEU A 109 20.16 -0.24 20.92
C LEU A 109 20.49 -1.00 22.20
N ILE A 110 19.60 -1.87 22.61
CA ILE A 110 19.74 -2.69 23.83
C ILE A 110 20.29 -4.06 23.44
N ASP A 111 19.67 -4.67 22.42
CA ASP A 111 19.97 -6.02 21.97
C ASP A 111 19.49 -6.22 20.52
N MET A 112 20.04 -7.22 19.84
CA MET A 112 19.65 -7.62 18.50
C MET A 112 19.79 -9.13 18.34
N GLN A 113 18.90 -9.74 17.56
CA GLN A 113 18.92 -11.16 17.23
C GLN A 113 18.58 -11.36 15.78
N THR A 114 19.45 -12.05 15.07
CA THR A 114 19.22 -12.51 13.69
C THR A 114 19.00 -14.02 13.67
N GLN A 115 18.05 -14.48 12.89
CA GLN A 115 17.74 -15.89 12.67
C GLN A 115 17.41 -16.12 11.20
N ALA A 116 18.09 -17.06 10.55
CA ALA A 116 17.78 -17.45 9.17
C ALA A 116 16.54 -18.35 9.13
N HIS A 117 15.82 -18.30 8.01
CA HIS A 117 14.78 -19.27 7.69
C HIS A 117 15.40 -20.65 7.41
N GLU A 118 14.77 -21.70 7.92
CA GLU A 118 15.23 -23.08 7.69
C GLU A 118 14.87 -23.59 6.28
N SER A 119 13.79 -23.04 5.72
CA SER A 119 13.28 -23.33 4.39
C SER A 119 13.07 -22.04 3.60
N ARG A 120 12.78 -22.15 2.31
CA ARG A 120 12.40 -21.04 1.45
C ARG A 120 10.95 -20.63 1.74
N SER A 121 10.69 -20.16 2.96
CA SER A 121 9.35 -19.74 3.45
C SER A 121 8.94 -18.35 2.99
N MET A 122 9.85 -17.63 2.35
CA MET A 122 9.60 -16.33 1.69
C MET A 122 10.25 -16.30 0.31
N THR A 123 9.59 -15.63 -0.63
CA THR A 123 10.08 -15.40 -1.99
C THR A 123 9.84 -13.94 -2.35
N ASP A 124 10.89 -13.22 -2.76
CA ASP A 124 10.86 -11.82 -3.21
C ASP A 124 10.07 -10.88 -2.28
N GLY A 125 10.33 -10.97 -1.00
CA GLY A 125 9.70 -10.17 0.03
C GLY A 125 8.27 -10.60 0.41
N GLN A 126 7.77 -11.72 -0.12
CA GLN A 126 6.43 -12.25 0.18
C GLN A 126 6.50 -13.53 1.00
N ILE A 127 5.61 -13.66 1.96
CA ILE A 127 5.49 -14.87 2.79
C ILE A 127 4.72 -15.94 2.01
N GLU A 128 5.36 -17.10 1.81
CA GLU A 128 4.76 -18.29 1.21
C GLU A 128 4.25 -19.26 2.30
N ASP A 129 4.95 -19.32 3.44
CA ASP A 129 4.61 -20.18 4.58
C ASP A 129 4.57 -19.37 5.87
N ILE A 130 3.36 -19.01 6.30
CA ILE A 130 3.11 -18.19 7.49
C ILE A 130 3.60 -18.88 8.76
N ASP A 131 3.38 -20.20 8.88
CA ASP A 131 3.72 -20.97 10.08
C ASP A 131 5.25 -21.07 10.25
N ALA A 132 5.97 -21.30 9.15
CA ALA A 132 7.42 -21.35 9.15
C ALA A 132 8.03 -19.99 9.53
N VAL A 133 7.54 -18.89 8.95
CA VAL A 133 7.98 -17.54 9.31
C VAL A 133 7.66 -17.23 10.77
N ALA A 134 6.46 -17.55 11.25
CA ALA A 134 6.06 -17.35 12.64
C ALA A 134 6.95 -18.14 13.62
N ALA A 135 7.41 -19.33 13.24
CA ALA A 135 8.33 -20.12 14.05
C ALA A 135 9.68 -19.40 14.24
N VAL A 136 10.22 -18.80 13.17
CA VAL A 136 11.46 -18.00 13.23
C VAL A 136 11.25 -16.75 14.09
N VAL A 137 10.14 -16.03 13.91
CA VAL A 137 9.77 -14.87 14.74
C VAL A 137 9.67 -15.25 16.22
N ARG A 138 9.04 -16.37 16.55
CA ARG A 138 8.99 -16.91 17.94
C ARG A 138 10.38 -17.16 18.50
N SER A 139 11.29 -17.73 17.70
CA SER A 139 12.69 -17.99 18.09
C SER A 139 13.44 -16.70 18.42
N VAL A 140 13.38 -15.71 17.52
CA VAL A 140 13.99 -14.38 17.71
C VAL A 140 13.45 -13.71 18.97
N ARG A 141 12.12 -13.65 19.13
CA ARG A 141 11.45 -13.11 20.32
C ARG A 141 11.94 -13.80 21.59
N ALA A 142 11.92 -15.14 21.63
CA ALA A 142 12.30 -15.92 22.81
C ALA A 142 13.78 -15.71 23.17
N ALA A 143 14.66 -15.54 22.20
CA ALA A 143 16.09 -15.26 22.43
C ALA A 143 16.27 -13.88 23.10
N LEU A 144 15.61 -12.84 22.58
CA LEU A 144 15.65 -11.49 23.14
C LEU A 144 15.03 -11.42 24.54
N GLU A 145 13.85 -12.03 24.74
CA GLU A 145 13.16 -12.10 26.04
C GLU A 145 14.05 -12.76 27.11
N ARG A 146 14.71 -13.87 26.77
CA ARG A 146 15.62 -14.59 27.69
C ARG A 146 16.82 -13.73 28.08
N ARG A 147 17.50 -13.09 27.11
CA ARG A 147 18.70 -12.29 27.38
C ARG A 147 18.39 -11.05 28.19
N GLN A 148 17.27 -10.38 27.90
CA GLN A 148 16.91 -9.12 28.54
C GLN A 148 15.96 -9.29 29.75
N SER A 149 15.46 -10.52 30.01
CA SER A 149 14.52 -10.82 31.10
C SER A 149 13.25 -9.95 31.04
N ILE A 150 12.72 -9.71 29.85
CA ILE A 150 11.51 -8.93 29.57
C ILE A 150 10.48 -9.80 28.84
N LYS A 151 9.25 -9.32 28.75
CA LYS A 151 8.20 -9.89 27.88
C LYS A 151 7.87 -8.92 26.77
N LEU A 152 7.88 -9.41 25.54
CA LEU A 152 7.57 -8.67 24.34
C LEU A 152 6.16 -9.03 23.89
N GLN A 153 5.29 -8.03 23.81
CA GLN A 153 3.89 -8.21 23.43
C GLN A 153 3.56 -7.49 22.12
N ARG A 154 4.25 -6.39 21.86
CA ARG A 154 4.02 -5.52 20.70
C ARG A 154 5.30 -5.38 19.89
N VAL A 155 5.15 -5.30 18.56
CA VAL A 155 6.27 -5.20 17.64
C VAL A 155 5.97 -4.22 16.51
N CYS A 156 6.98 -3.45 16.10
CA CYS A 156 6.94 -2.64 14.88
C CYS A 156 7.62 -3.43 13.76
N ILE A 157 7.00 -3.49 12.60
CA ILE A 157 7.48 -4.22 11.43
C ILE A 157 7.63 -3.30 10.22
N ALA A 158 8.37 -3.73 9.23
CA ALA A 158 8.36 -3.10 7.92
C ALA A 158 7.80 -4.07 6.87
N ALA A 159 7.28 -3.50 5.80
CA ALA A 159 6.82 -4.24 4.64
C ALA A 159 7.63 -3.84 3.41
N ALA A 160 7.92 -4.81 2.57
CA ALA A 160 8.37 -4.66 1.19
C ALA A 160 7.48 -5.51 0.28
N GLY A 161 7.66 -5.43 -1.01
CA GLY A 161 6.98 -6.32 -1.93
C GLY A 161 6.91 -5.81 -3.36
N ARG A 162 6.90 -6.75 -4.31
CA ARG A 162 6.97 -6.52 -5.77
C ARG A 162 5.89 -5.61 -6.34
N ALA A 163 4.76 -5.49 -5.66
CA ALA A 163 3.62 -4.71 -6.14
C ALA A 163 3.54 -3.32 -5.48
N LEU A 164 4.68 -2.79 -5.01
CA LEU A 164 4.75 -1.44 -4.48
C LEU A 164 4.28 -0.43 -5.53
N LYS A 165 3.31 0.38 -5.16
CA LYS A 165 2.83 1.51 -5.95
C LYS A 165 2.95 2.78 -5.15
N THR A 166 3.26 3.86 -5.81
CA THR A 166 3.40 5.18 -5.19
C THR A 166 2.49 6.17 -5.89
N LEU A 167 1.87 7.04 -5.10
CA LEU A 167 1.07 8.15 -5.61
C LEU A 167 1.52 9.44 -4.93
N ARG A 168 1.72 10.49 -5.73
CA ARG A 168 1.89 11.85 -5.22
C ARG A 168 0.54 12.53 -5.23
N HIS A 169 0.18 13.08 -4.09
CA HIS A 169 -1.09 13.79 -3.94
C HIS A 169 -0.87 15.12 -3.25
N ARG A 170 -1.66 16.12 -3.65
CA ARG A 170 -1.62 17.47 -3.09
C ARG A 170 -3.01 17.81 -2.57
N SER A 171 -3.10 18.11 -1.28
CA SER A 171 -4.34 18.46 -0.61
C SER A 171 -4.21 19.84 0.03
N SER A 172 -5.30 20.58 0.08
CA SER A 172 -5.36 21.89 0.76
C SER A 172 -6.33 21.84 1.93
N CYS A 173 -5.96 22.52 3.01
CA CYS A 173 -6.77 22.68 4.20
C CYS A 173 -6.96 24.17 4.51
N ASP A 174 -8.20 24.59 4.82
CA ASP A 174 -8.48 25.94 5.33
C ASP A 174 -8.01 26.04 6.79
N VAL A 175 -7.08 26.96 7.02
CA VAL A 175 -6.51 27.27 8.34
C VAL A 175 -6.81 28.71 8.78
N SER A 176 -7.67 29.43 8.05
CA SER A 176 -8.00 30.85 8.27
C SER A 176 -8.60 31.10 9.65
N GLY A 177 -9.32 30.11 10.22
CA GLY A 177 -9.94 30.19 11.55
C GLY A 177 -8.99 29.97 12.72
N LEU A 178 -7.72 29.59 12.47
CA LEU A 178 -6.77 29.28 13.53
C LEU A 178 -6.02 30.51 14.01
N LYS A 179 -5.81 30.61 15.34
CA LYS A 179 -4.97 31.68 15.93
C LYS A 179 -3.49 31.51 15.49
N SER A 180 -3.03 30.31 15.38
CA SER A 180 -1.74 29.89 14.83
C SER A 180 -1.80 28.40 14.51
N ILE A 181 -1.09 27.98 13.49
CA ILE A 181 -0.98 26.57 13.08
C ILE A 181 -0.22 25.82 14.16
N THR A 182 -0.77 24.70 14.62
CA THR A 182 -0.15 23.81 15.59
C THR A 182 0.45 22.57 14.90
N ALA A 183 1.27 21.83 15.64
CA ALA A 183 1.77 20.53 15.14
C ALA A 183 0.63 19.52 14.87
N GLU A 184 -0.50 19.62 15.60
CA GLU A 184 -1.67 18.79 15.38
C GLU A 184 -2.40 19.14 14.08
N ASP A 185 -2.49 20.43 13.74
CA ASP A 185 -3.10 20.89 12.49
C ASP A 185 -2.27 20.45 11.28
N ILE A 186 -0.94 20.53 11.37
CA ILE A 186 -0.04 20.02 10.32
C ILE A 186 -0.25 18.53 10.14
N ARG A 187 -0.28 17.76 11.24
CA ARG A 187 -0.50 16.31 11.17
C ARG A 187 -1.88 15.97 10.61
N ALA A 188 -2.91 16.74 10.92
CA ALA A 188 -4.24 16.56 10.37
C ALA A 188 -4.25 16.79 8.84
N ALA A 189 -3.55 17.83 8.38
CA ALA A 189 -3.40 18.12 6.94
C ALA A 189 -2.60 17.01 6.20
N GLU A 190 -1.54 16.48 6.83
CA GLU A 190 -0.79 15.34 6.30
C GLU A 190 -1.67 14.10 6.15
N LEU A 191 -2.44 13.74 7.18
CA LEU A 191 -3.35 12.59 7.16
C LEU A 191 -4.48 12.76 6.14
N GLU A 192 -4.99 13.98 5.99
CA GLU A 192 -6.00 14.29 4.98
C GLU A 192 -5.45 14.10 3.56
N ALA A 193 -4.21 14.55 3.31
CA ALA A 193 -3.55 14.34 2.03
C ALA A 193 -3.31 12.84 1.73
N VAL A 194 -2.94 12.06 2.74
CA VAL A 194 -2.77 10.60 2.60
C VAL A 194 -4.11 9.93 2.31
N ARG A 195 -5.18 10.32 3.02
CA ARG A 195 -6.52 9.78 2.79
C ARG A 195 -7.03 10.06 1.38
N SER A 196 -6.85 11.29 0.92
CA SER A 196 -7.23 11.67 -0.45
C SER A 196 -6.42 10.90 -1.51
N ALA A 197 -5.14 10.64 -1.24
CA ALA A 197 -4.31 9.78 -2.09
C ALA A 197 -4.81 8.32 -2.11
N GLU A 198 -5.27 7.81 -0.97
CA GLU A 198 -5.82 6.46 -0.86
C GLU A 198 -7.16 6.33 -1.59
N GLU A 199 -8.03 7.33 -1.49
CA GLU A 199 -9.30 7.41 -2.21
C GLU A 199 -9.08 7.46 -3.73
N GLU A 200 -8.14 8.29 -4.20
CA GLU A 200 -7.77 8.38 -5.62
C GLU A 200 -7.22 7.05 -6.14
N PHE A 201 -6.39 6.39 -5.34
CA PHE A 201 -5.78 5.12 -5.70
C PHE A 201 -6.81 3.98 -5.77
N THR A 202 -7.72 3.87 -4.80
CA THR A 202 -8.76 2.84 -4.75
C THR A 202 -9.87 3.06 -5.78
N GLY A 203 -10.18 4.31 -6.11
CA GLY A 203 -11.16 4.68 -7.14
C GLY A 203 -10.79 4.22 -8.56
N SER A 204 -9.52 3.89 -8.81
CA SER A 204 -9.00 3.52 -10.12
C SER A 204 -8.98 2.02 -10.44
N GLY A 205 -9.48 1.12 -9.58
CA GLY A 205 -9.67 -0.28 -9.97
C GLY A 205 -9.37 -1.39 -8.97
N GLY A 206 -10.24 -1.59 -8.05
CA GLY A 206 -10.73 -2.93 -7.69
C GLY A 206 -9.90 -3.82 -6.77
N ASN A 207 -8.62 -3.64 -6.55
CA ASN A 207 -7.84 -4.45 -5.63
C ASN A 207 -7.67 -3.72 -4.29
N SER A 208 -7.85 -4.47 -3.19
CA SER A 208 -7.59 -3.95 -1.86
C SER A 208 -6.07 -3.70 -1.68
N PHE A 209 -5.70 -2.44 -1.44
CA PHE A 209 -4.35 -2.02 -1.11
C PHE A 209 -4.36 -1.32 0.24
N TYR A 210 -3.26 -1.40 0.97
CA TYR A 210 -3.02 -0.63 2.18
C TYR A 210 -1.96 0.44 1.93
N CYS A 211 -2.18 1.64 2.43
CA CYS A 211 -1.12 2.62 2.57
C CYS A 211 -0.15 2.14 3.66
N VAL A 212 1.08 1.85 3.27
CA VAL A 212 2.10 1.30 4.18
C VAL A 212 3.16 2.33 4.57
N GLY A 213 3.11 3.49 3.94
CA GLY A 213 4.03 4.58 4.23
C GLY A 213 3.73 5.83 3.44
N HIS A 214 4.13 6.99 3.98
CA HIS A 214 4.14 8.25 3.24
C HIS A 214 5.30 9.13 3.67
N SER A 215 5.60 10.12 2.86
CA SER A 215 6.46 11.23 3.24
C SER A 215 5.87 12.55 2.73
N VAL A 216 6.01 13.58 3.55
CA VAL A 216 5.66 14.94 3.15
C VAL A 216 6.77 15.45 2.24
N ILE A 217 6.42 15.79 1.00
CA ILE A 217 7.34 16.37 0.01
C ILE A 217 7.48 17.87 0.27
N SER A 218 6.35 18.57 0.42
CA SER A 218 6.34 20.01 0.66
C SER A 218 5.11 20.46 1.45
N LEU A 219 5.31 21.52 2.22
CA LEU A 219 4.25 22.29 2.87
C LEU A 219 4.26 23.71 2.28
N GLU A 220 3.08 24.22 1.94
CA GLU A 220 2.92 25.59 1.43
C GLU A 220 1.86 26.30 2.25
N LEU A 221 2.13 27.53 2.67
CA LEU A 221 1.20 28.39 3.37
C LEU A 221 0.90 29.61 2.50
N ASP A 222 -0.35 29.80 2.12
CA ASP A 222 -0.78 30.88 1.22
C ASP A 222 0.05 30.97 -0.07
N GLY A 223 0.42 29.78 -0.64
CA GLY A 223 1.19 29.66 -1.88
C GLY A 223 2.71 29.74 -1.72
N TYR A 224 3.24 29.94 -0.50
CA TYR A 224 4.69 29.96 -0.24
C TYR A 224 5.15 28.67 0.42
N LYS A 225 6.24 28.09 -0.05
CA LYS A 225 6.87 26.91 0.59
C LYS A 225 7.40 27.28 1.97
N VAL A 226 6.98 26.51 2.98
CA VAL A 226 7.37 26.70 4.37
C VAL A 226 7.83 25.37 4.95
N SER A 227 9.08 25.28 5.40
CA SER A 227 9.61 24.05 6.00
C SER A 227 9.00 23.72 7.37
N LYS A 228 8.55 24.74 8.12
CA LYS A 228 7.96 24.60 9.45
C LYS A 228 6.81 25.60 9.62
N PRO A 229 5.59 25.25 9.23
CA PRO A 229 4.44 26.14 9.35
C PRO A 229 3.94 26.34 10.79
N GLU A 230 4.41 25.53 11.75
CA GLU A 230 4.04 25.63 13.16
C GLU A 230 4.30 27.04 13.73
N GLY A 231 3.30 27.61 14.40
CA GLY A 231 3.35 28.96 14.95
C GLY A 231 3.00 30.07 13.96
N HIS A 232 2.95 29.79 12.67
CA HIS A 232 2.55 30.75 11.62
C HIS A 232 1.05 30.93 11.58
N ARG A 233 0.60 31.96 10.86
CA ARG A 233 -0.79 32.22 10.51
C ARG A 233 -0.92 32.28 9.00
N GLY A 234 -2.02 31.80 8.48
CA GLY A 234 -2.35 31.81 7.07
C GLY A 234 -3.79 31.44 6.84
N SER A 235 -4.19 31.43 5.59
CA SER A 235 -5.55 31.07 5.19
C SER A 235 -5.62 29.65 4.65
N GLU A 236 -4.62 29.21 3.90
CA GLU A 236 -4.57 27.92 3.25
C GLU A 236 -3.25 27.22 3.51
N LEU A 237 -3.32 26.00 4.05
CA LEU A 237 -2.17 25.09 4.18
C LEU A 237 -2.27 23.98 3.13
N VAL A 238 -1.35 23.98 2.18
CA VAL A 238 -1.25 22.93 1.16
C VAL A 238 -0.17 21.94 1.56
N THR A 239 -0.53 20.67 1.56
CA THR A 239 0.37 19.55 1.87
C THR A 239 0.51 18.66 0.64
N GLU A 240 1.73 18.47 0.18
CA GLU A 240 2.07 17.51 -0.86
C GLU A 240 2.72 16.29 -0.22
N VAL A 241 2.17 15.11 -0.50
CA VAL A 241 2.67 13.83 0.02
C VAL A 241 3.01 12.87 -1.11
N ILE A 242 3.96 11.99 -0.85
CA ILE A 242 4.11 10.73 -1.59
C ILE A 242 3.64 9.60 -0.68
N ALA A 243 2.60 8.89 -1.10
CA ALA A 243 2.05 7.74 -0.40
C ALA A 243 2.45 6.45 -1.12
N ALA A 244 2.75 5.42 -0.35
CA ALA A 244 3.18 4.11 -0.82
C ALA A 244 2.13 3.06 -0.45
N PHE A 245 1.75 2.23 -1.41
CA PHE A 245 0.69 1.26 -1.30
C PHE A 245 1.19 -0.15 -1.62
N LEU A 246 0.81 -1.12 -0.79
CA LEU A 246 1.02 -2.54 -1.04
C LEU A 246 -0.33 -3.27 -1.07
N PRO A 247 -0.44 -4.37 -1.85
CA PRO A 247 -1.63 -5.20 -1.83
C PRO A 247 -1.94 -5.71 -0.42
N ALA A 248 -3.21 -5.76 -0.08
CA ALA A 248 -3.66 -6.17 1.26
C ALA A 248 -3.12 -7.53 1.68
N TYR A 249 -3.04 -8.50 0.75
CA TYR A 249 -2.55 -9.84 1.07
C TYR A 249 -1.09 -9.84 1.57
N VAL A 250 -0.23 -8.94 1.07
CA VAL A 250 1.18 -8.82 1.52
C VAL A 250 1.21 -8.37 2.98
N VAL A 251 0.46 -7.32 3.30
CA VAL A 251 0.39 -6.77 4.66
C VAL A 251 -0.29 -7.75 5.63
N GLU A 252 -1.36 -8.39 5.18
CA GLU A 252 -2.11 -9.38 5.98
C GLU A 252 -1.26 -10.60 6.30
N SER A 253 -0.45 -11.11 5.35
CA SER A 253 0.46 -12.24 5.58
C SER A 253 1.54 -11.91 6.61
N LEU A 254 2.17 -10.72 6.52
CA LEU A 254 3.13 -10.24 7.51
C LEU A 254 2.51 -10.15 8.90
N CYS A 255 1.34 -9.53 9.00
CA CYS A 255 0.62 -9.42 10.26
C CYS A 255 0.16 -10.78 10.80
N ALA A 256 -0.24 -11.72 9.93
CA ALA A 256 -0.63 -13.06 10.35
C ALA A 256 0.55 -13.84 10.95
N ALA A 257 1.74 -13.73 10.36
CA ALA A 257 2.94 -14.35 10.91
C ALA A 257 3.32 -13.77 12.30
N VAL A 258 3.14 -12.45 12.47
CA VAL A 258 3.35 -11.77 13.76
C VAL A 258 2.32 -12.19 14.81
N ASP A 259 1.03 -12.26 14.43
CA ASP A 259 -0.06 -12.71 15.32
C ASP A 259 0.14 -14.17 15.73
N GLU A 260 0.50 -15.06 14.78
CA GLU A 260 0.79 -16.48 15.05
C GLU A 260 2.03 -16.65 15.95
N ALA A 261 2.96 -15.71 15.89
CA ALA A 261 4.07 -15.67 16.84
C ALA A 261 3.68 -15.13 18.23
N GLY A 262 2.40 -14.79 18.46
CA GLY A 262 1.87 -14.27 19.72
C GLY A 262 2.28 -12.84 20.02
N LEU A 263 2.48 -12.02 18.98
CA LEU A 263 2.80 -10.61 19.05
C LEU A 263 1.67 -9.75 18.45
N GLU A 264 1.47 -8.56 18.99
CA GLU A 264 0.58 -7.55 18.41
C GLU A 264 1.41 -6.59 17.55
N THR A 265 0.99 -6.35 16.31
CA THR A 265 1.61 -5.33 15.45
C THR A 265 1.33 -3.95 16.04
N ALA A 266 2.37 -3.26 16.48
CA ALA A 266 2.32 -1.92 17.08
C ALA A 266 2.43 -0.80 16.03
N GLY A 267 3.01 -1.10 14.87
CA GLY A 267 3.17 -0.18 13.76
C GLY A 267 3.75 -0.89 12.57
N LEU A 268 3.39 -0.40 11.39
CA LEU A 268 3.92 -0.84 10.11
C LEU A 268 4.62 0.34 9.43
N THR A 269 5.73 0.11 8.79
CA THR A 269 6.41 1.07 7.92
C THR A 269 6.81 0.40 6.61
N LEU A 270 7.31 1.19 5.66
CA LEU A 270 7.91 0.66 4.43
C LEU A 270 9.42 0.47 4.64
N GLU A 271 9.99 -0.62 4.15
CA GLU A 271 11.43 -0.91 4.31
C GLU A 271 12.32 0.23 3.80
N PRO A 272 12.14 0.80 2.59
CA PRO A 272 12.95 1.92 2.14
C PRO A 272 12.79 3.19 3.00
N ILE A 273 11.63 3.39 3.68
CA ILE A 273 11.48 4.49 4.65
C ILE A 273 12.35 4.23 5.88
N ALA A 274 12.31 3.00 6.39
CA ALA A 274 13.12 2.61 7.54
C ALA A 274 14.63 2.75 7.21
N ALA A 275 15.08 2.18 6.11
CA ALA A 275 16.47 2.18 5.69
C ALA A 275 17.01 3.61 5.48
N ILE A 276 16.31 4.46 4.72
CA ILE A 276 16.75 5.84 4.48
C ILE A 276 16.78 6.67 5.76
N ASN A 277 15.88 6.42 6.71
CA ASN A 277 15.88 7.08 8.02
C ASN A 277 17.10 6.70 8.86
N ALA A 278 17.62 5.48 8.70
CA ALA A 278 18.81 5.02 9.41
C ALA A 278 20.11 5.62 8.83
N VAL A 279 20.22 5.71 7.49
CA VAL A 279 21.50 6.02 6.83
C VAL A 279 21.61 7.43 6.25
N VAL A 280 20.47 8.10 5.96
CA VAL A 280 20.45 9.46 5.41
C VAL A 280 19.85 10.43 6.43
N PRO A 281 20.70 11.12 7.22
CA PRO A 281 20.24 12.13 8.17
C PRO A 281 19.44 13.23 7.49
N LYS A 282 18.50 13.85 8.23
CA LYS A 282 17.59 14.89 7.70
C LYS A 282 18.35 16.05 7.03
N GLU A 283 19.52 16.42 7.56
CA GLU A 283 20.36 17.48 7.02
C GLU A 283 20.94 17.16 5.65
N LEU A 284 21.19 15.88 5.36
CA LEU A 284 21.69 15.44 4.05
C LEU A 284 20.58 15.30 3.01
N ARG A 285 19.31 15.26 3.40
CA ARG A 285 18.18 15.14 2.47
C ARG A 285 17.94 16.38 1.60
N LEU A 286 18.64 17.50 1.89
CA LEU A 286 18.70 18.65 0.99
C LEU A 286 19.38 18.30 -0.34
N ILE A 287 20.25 17.30 -0.32
CA ILE A 287 20.96 16.80 -1.49
C ILE A 287 20.12 15.70 -2.15
N ASN A 288 20.15 15.62 -3.47
CA ASN A 288 19.54 14.53 -4.19
C ASN A 288 20.37 13.25 -3.98
N ILE A 289 19.95 12.44 -3.01
CA ILE A 289 20.60 11.19 -2.62
C ILE A 289 19.61 10.04 -2.88
N ALA A 290 20.06 8.99 -3.55
CA ALA A 290 19.38 7.71 -3.58
C ALA A 290 19.97 6.76 -2.54
N MET A 291 19.13 6.00 -1.88
CA MET A 291 19.46 4.86 -1.05
C MET A 291 18.87 3.62 -1.69
N CYS A 292 19.64 2.54 -1.79
CA CYS A 292 19.17 1.26 -2.26
C CYS A 292 19.50 0.20 -1.20
N ASP A 293 18.47 -0.45 -0.68
CA ASP A 293 18.58 -1.61 0.22
C ASP A 293 18.47 -2.89 -0.62
N ILE A 294 19.61 -3.56 -0.76
CA ILE A 294 19.72 -4.79 -1.55
C ILE A 294 19.66 -5.97 -0.60
N GLY A 295 18.47 -6.54 -0.48
CA GLY A 295 18.18 -7.69 0.33
C GLY A 295 18.55 -9.02 -0.34
N ALA A 296 17.85 -10.09 0.05
CA ALA A 296 17.96 -11.38 -0.61
C ALA A 296 17.00 -11.47 -1.81
N GLY A 297 15.73 -11.08 -1.66
CA GLY A 297 14.71 -11.21 -2.69
C GLY A 297 14.26 -9.90 -3.34
N THR A 298 14.54 -8.74 -2.73
CA THR A 298 14.16 -7.42 -3.25
C THR A 298 15.29 -6.41 -3.11
N SER A 299 15.30 -5.41 -3.98
CA SER A 299 16.13 -4.22 -3.89
C SER A 299 15.24 -2.99 -3.81
N ASP A 300 15.20 -2.38 -2.62
CA ASP A 300 14.30 -1.28 -2.31
C ASP A 300 15.01 0.07 -2.44
N VAL A 301 14.38 1.00 -3.15
CA VAL A 301 14.96 2.31 -3.45
C VAL A 301 14.17 3.41 -2.75
N ALA A 302 14.87 4.35 -2.15
CA ALA A 302 14.32 5.63 -1.70
C ALA A 302 15.22 6.78 -2.16
N ALA A 303 14.62 7.89 -2.57
CA ALA A 303 15.37 9.08 -2.94
C ALA A 303 14.93 10.30 -2.15
N SER A 304 15.92 11.12 -1.75
CA SER A 304 15.72 12.38 -1.03
C SER A 304 16.10 13.57 -1.90
N ARG A 305 15.40 14.68 -1.72
CA ARG A 305 15.67 15.97 -2.37
C ARG A 305 14.99 17.09 -1.58
N ASP A 306 15.58 18.26 -1.53
CA ASP A 306 15.00 19.46 -0.92
C ASP A 306 14.53 19.27 0.53
N GLY A 307 15.20 18.41 1.28
CA GLY A 307 14.94 18.11 2.69
C GLY A 307 13.91 17.00 2.95
N SER A 308 13.32 16.44 1.89
CA SER A 308 12.27 15.42 1.98
C SER A 308 12.60 14.16 1.20
N ILE A 309 11.92 13.06 1.51
CA ILE A 309 11.94 11.86 0.67
C ILE A 309 10.92 12.09 -0.44
N VAL A 310 11.38 12.01 -1.69
CA VAL A 310 10.57 12.37 -2.86
C VAL A 310 10.21 11.19 -3.74
N ALA A 311 10.82 10.02 -3.52
CA ALA A 311 10.55 8.84 -4.32
C ALA A 311 10.79 7.56 -3.53
N TYR A 312 10.00 6.54 -3.88
CA TYR A 312 10.20 5.14 -3.52
C TYR A 312 10.12 4.30 -4.77
N GLY A 313 10.89 3.22 -4.80
CA GLY A 313 10.88 2.23 -5.86
C GLY A 313 11.32 0.88 -5.33
N MET A 314 11.17 -0.15 -6.15
CA MET A 314 11.57 -1.50 -5.81
C MET A 314 11.90 -2.27 -7.08
N ALA A 315 13.01 -2.98 -7.04
CA ALA A 315 13.44 -3.93 -8.05
C ALA A 315 13.31 -5.36 -7.52
N THR A 316 12.95 -6.29 -8.39
CA THR A 316 12.72 -7.71 -8.05
C THR A 316 13.98 -8.56 -8.21
N ILE A 317 15.13 -7.96 -8.44
CA ILE A 317 16.44 -8.60 -8.51
C ILE A 317 17.23 -8.21 -7.27
N ALA A 318 17.83 -9.21 -6.61
CA ALA A 318 18.58 -9.02 -5.37
C ALA A 318 19.62 -10.13 -5.15
N GLY A 319 19.92 -10.50 -3.90
CA GLY A 319 20.97 -11.47 -3.56
C GLY A 319 20.68 -12.92 -3.97
N ASP A 320 19.41 -13.29 -4.12
CA ASP A 320 19.01 -14.68 -4.43
C ASP A 320 19.30 -15.04 -5.88
N GLU A 321 19.19 -14.10 -6.81
CA GLU A 321 19.59 -14.30 -8.21
C GLU A 321 21.08 -14.62 -8.34
N MET A 322 21.91 -14.00 -7.48
CA MET A 322 23.33 -14.34 -7.40
C MET A 322 23.52 -15.79 -6.94
N THR A 323 22.77 -16.19 -5.92
CA THR A 323 22.82 -17.56 -5.38
C THR A 323 22.33 -18.57 -6.42
N GLU A 324 21.22 -18.27 -7.10
CA GLU A 324 20.68 -19.12 -8.17
C GLU A 324 21.63 -19.22 -9.38
N SER A 325 22.35 -18.15 -9.69
CA SER A 325 23.37 -18.17 -10.73
C SER A 325 24.50 -19.15 -10.40
N LEU A 326 25.01 -19.10 -9.16
CA LEU A 326 26.02 -20.06 -8.70
C LEU A 326 25.47 -21.49 -8.64
N MET A 327 24.24 -21.67 -8.12
CA MET A 327 23.58 -22.97 -8.07
C MET A 327 23.55 -23.64 -9.45
N LYS A 328 23.18 -22.91 -10.49
CA LYS A 328 23.09 -23.39 -11.87
C LYS A 328 24.47 -23.71 -12.47
N GLN A 329 25.46 -22.83 -12.19
CA GLN A 329 26.80 -22.97 -12.78
C GLN A 329 27.65 -24.04 -12.09
N LEU A 330 27.53 -24.19 -10.77
CA LEU A 330 28.30 -25.13 -9.97
C LEU A 330 27.58 -26.47 -9.76
N LEU A 331 26.30 -26.55 -10.15
CA LEU A 331 25.43 -27.70 -9.91
C LEU A 331 25.39 -28.09 -8.43
N VAL A 332 25.10 -27.14 -7.58
CA VAL A 332 24.97 -27.29 -6.12
C VAL A 332 23.56 -26.95 -5.67
N GLU A 333 23.19 -27.37 -4.47
CA GLU A 333 21.95 -26.93 -3.83
C GLU A 333 22.01 -25.45 -3.46
N PHE A 334 20.85 -24.82 -3.31
CA PHE A 334 20.74 -23.39 -3.03
C PHE A 334 21.53 -22.95 -1.78
N ASN A 335 21.40 -23.69 -0.67
CA ASN A 335 22.11 -23.38 0.57
C ASN A 335 23.63 -23.51 0.42
N GLU A 336 24.09 -24.44 -0.39
CA GLU A 336 25.52 -24.60 -0.68
C GLU A 336 26.01 -23.47 -1.60
N ALA A 337 25.24 -23.04 -2.59
CA ALA A 337 25.54 -21.87 -3.41
C ALA A 337 25.62 -20.60 -2.56
N GLU A 338 24.71 -20.42 -1.60
CA GLU A 338 24.70 -19.30 -0.66
C GLU A 338 25.94 -19.33 0.24
N ARG A 339 26.31 -20.50 0.75
CA ARG A 339 27.53 -20.67 1.53
C ARG A 339 28.78 -20.29 0.72
N ILE A 340 28.88 -20.73 -0.54
CA ILE A 340 29.99 -20.40 -1.44
C ILE A 340 30.02 -18.89 -1.71
N LYS A 341 28.86 -18.28 -2.00
CA LYS A 341 28.73 -16.84 -2.26
C LYS A 341 29.22 -15.99 -1.08
N THR A 342 28.84 -16.36 0.13
CA THR A 342 29.13 -15.59 1.35
C THR A 342 30.44 -15.96 2.02
N CYS A 343 31.12 -17.04 1.60
CA CYS A 343 32.39 -17.45 2.14
C CYS A 343 33.48 -16.42 1.85
N THR A 344 34.22 -16.02 2.88
CA THR A 344 35.33 -15.04 2.77
C THR A 344 36.68 -15.71 2.59
N ASP A 345 36.74 -17.04 2.68
CA ASP A 345 37.99 -17.77 2.52
C ASP A 345 38.51 -17.67 1.08
N PRO A 346 39.83 -17.63 0.87
CA PRO A 346 40.44 -17.54 -0.46
C PRO A 346 40.03 -18.71 -1.37
N GLN A 347 39.74 -19.86 -0.77
CA GLN A 347 39.36 -21.09 -1.46
C GLN A 347 38.30 -21.83 -0.66
N THR A 348 37.27 -22.29 -1.35
CA THR A 348 36.11 -22.98 -0.74
C THR A 348 35.97 -24.36 -1.34
N GLU A 349 35.95 -25.39 -0.50
CA GLU A 349 35.60 -26.75 -0.90
C GLU A 349 34.07 -26.91 -0.90
N TYR A 350 33.55 -27.61 -1.94
CA TYR A 350 32.13 -27.90 -2.05
C TYR A 350 31.91 -29.27 -2.72
N LYS A 351 30.69 -29.77 -2.60
CA LYS A 351 30.24 -30.99 -3.22
C LYS A 351 29.08 -30.67 -4.17
N ASP A 352 29.23 -31.05 -5.44
CA ASP A 352 28.18 -30.90 -6.42
C ASP A 352 27.06 -31.95 -6.24
N ILE A 353 25.91 -31.76 -6.92
CA ILE A 353 24.75 -32.69 -6.85
C ILE A 353 25.07 -34.08 -7.40
N LEU A 354 26.20 -34.24 -8.13
CA LEU A 354 26.73 -35.53 -8.62
C LEU A 354 27.72 -36.13 -7.63
N PHE A 355 27.83 -35.56 -6.43
CA PHE A 355 28.72 -35.99 -5.33
C PHE A 355 30.22 -35.85 -5.61
N ASN A 356 30.63 -35.07 -6.61
CA ASN A 356 32.05 -34.77 -6.84
C ASN A 356 32.52 -33.69 -5.84
N HIS A 357 33.70 -33.94 -5.23
CA HIS A 357 34.38 -32.93 -4.44
C HIS A 357 35.11 -31.97 -5.37
N ARG A 358 34.86 -30.71 -5.19
CA ARG A 358 35.43 -29.59 -5.96
C ARG A 358 35.91 -28.50 -5.06
N THR A 359 36.75 -27.64 -5.62
CA THR A 359 37.26 -26.46 -4.94
C THR A 359 37.11 -25.27 -5.88
N ILE A 360 36.77 -24.15 -5.35
CA ILE A 360 36.59 -22.89 -6.09
C ILE A 360 37.30 -21.76 -5.36
N THR A 361 37.98 -20.88 -6.09
CA THR A 361 38.61 -19.70 -5.54
C THR A 361 37.64 -18.52 -5.48
N ARG A 362 37.95 -17.54 -4.65
CA ARG A 362 37.13 -16.32 -4.51
C ARG A 362 37.04 -15.56 -5.85
N GLU A 363 38.13 -15.51 -6.62
CA GLU A 363 38.20 -14.87 -7.92
C GLU A 363 37.33 -15.58 -8.96
N GLU A 364 37.25 -16.91 -8.88
CA GLU A 364 36.35 -17.69 -9.75
C GLU A 364 34.90 -17.44 -9.40
N VAL A 365 34.56 -17.40 -8.12
CA VAL A 365 33.20 -17.04 -7.67
C VAL A 365 32.81 -15.65 -8.20
N ALA A 366 33.66 -14.64 -8.02
CA ALA A 366 33.40 -13.28 -8.52
C ALA A 366 33.21 -13.26 -10.04
N ARG A 367 34.02 -14.01 -10.79
CA ARG A 367 33.88 -14.10 -12.27
C ARG A 367 32.55 -14.76 -12.67
N LEU A 368 32.10 -15.79 -11.96
CA LEU A 368 30.84 -16.47 -12.23
C LEU A 368 29.64 -15.59 -11.90
N LEU A 369 29.75 -14.73 -10.88
CA LEU A 369 28.68 -13.81 -10.48
C LEU A 369 28.56 -12.58 -11.37
N LEU A 370 29.64 -12.15 -12.04
CA LEU A 370 29.69 -10.88 -12.76
C LEU A 370 28.52 -10.64 -13.75
N PRO A 371 28.01 -11.62 -14.50
CA PRO A 371 26.85 -11.40 -15.38
C PRO A 371 25.58 -11.03 -14.60
N ALA A 372 25.32 -11.73 -13.49
CA ALA A 372 24.15 -11.49 -12.65
C ALA A 372 24.31 -10.18 -11.85
N GLU A 373 25.54 -9.85 -11.41
CA GLU A 373 25.84 -8.55 -10.76
C GLU A 373 25.58 -7.37 -11.70
N LYS A 374 25.90 -7.49 -12.98
CA LYS A 374 25.58 -6.47 -13.98
C LYS A 374 24.07 -6.31 -14.16
N GLU A 375 23.34 -7.39 -14.26
CA GLU A 375 21.88 -7.36 -14.37
C GLU A 375 21.25 -6.70 -13.14
N LEU A 376 21.74 -7.02 -11.94
CA LEU A 376 21.34 -6.37 -10.70
C LEU A 376 21.63 -4.87 -10.75
N ALA A 377 22.86 -4.47 -11.10
CA ALA A 377 23.26 -3.07 -11.18
C ALA A 377 22.42 -2.29 -12.20
N ASP A 378 22.20 -2.84 -13.40
CA ASP A 378 21.40 -2.22 -14.46
C ASP A 378 19.95 -2.04 -14.00
N THR A 379 19.39 -3.03 -13.33
CA THR A 379 18.02 -2.97 -12.79
C THR A 379 17.90 -1.93 -11.68
N VAL A 380 18.83 -1.93 -10.73
CA VAL A 380 18.88 -0.94 -9.63
C VAL A 380 19.04 0.48 -10.19
N CYS A 381 19.95 0.68 -11.15
CA CYS A 381 20.14 1.99 -11.80
C CYS A 381 18.88 2.46 -12.52
N SER A 382 18.23 1.55 -13.26
CA SER A 382 16.98 1.85 -13.97
C SER A 382 15.87 2.24 -12.99
N GLU A 383 15.77 1.53 -11.87
CA GLU A 383 14.78 1.83 -10.83
C GLU A 383 15.05 3.16 -10.12
N ILE A 384 16.32 3.46 -9.80
CA ILE A 384 16.72 4.76 -9.25
C ILE A 384 16.33 5.89 -10.21
N LEU A 385 16.65 5.76 -11.51
CA LEU A 385 16.31 6.76 -12.50
C LEU A 385 14.80 6.90 -12.70
N ARG A 386 14.06 5.79 -12.73
CA ARG A 386 12.61 5.78 -12.85
C ARG A 386 11.94 6.49 -11.68
N ALA A 387 12.34 6.15 -10.45
CA ALA A 387 11.73 6.69 -9.23
C ALA A 387 12.12 8.15 -8.99
N ASN A 388 13.39 8.50 -9.17
CA ASN A 388 13.93 9.84 -8.90
C ASN A 388 13.76 10.82 -10.06
N GLY A 389 13.57 10.32 -11.28
CA GLY A 389 13.45 11.12 -12.52
C GLY A 389 14.77 11.66 -13.08
N THR A 390 15.84 11.63 -12.29
CA THR A 390 17.20 12.09 -12.68
C THR A 390 18.24 11.27 -11.91
N ALA A 391 19.47 11.23 -12.41
CA ALA A 391 20.58 10.65 -11.65
C ALA A 391 20.77 11.40 -10.32
N PRO A 392 20.96 10.68 -9.19
CA PRO A 392 21.24 11.28 -7.89
C PRO A 392 22.65 11.85 -7.85
N GLN A 393 22.95 12.69 -6.85
CA GLN A 393 24.30 13.20 -6.62
C GLN A 393 25.18 12.22 -5.85
N ALA A 394 24.56 11.31 -5.07
CA ALA A 394 25.23 10.22 -4.38
C ALA A 394 24.26 9.05 -4.17
N VAL A 395 24.82 7.84 -4.01
CA VAL A 395 24.06 6.61 -3.75
C VAL A 395 24.62 5.94 -2.50
N PHE A 396 23.72 5.53 -1.61
CA PHE A 396 24.03 4.64 -0.49
C PHE A 396 23.46 3.26 -0.77
N LEU A 397 24.33 2.25 -0.83
CA LEU A 397 23.95 0.85 -0.95
C LEU A 397 23.96 0.23 0.45
N VAL A 398 22.85 -0.33 0.89
CA VAL A 398 22.69 -1.03 2.17
C VAL A 398 22.11 -2.41 1.93
N GLY A 399 21.92 -3.20 3.00
CA GLY A 399 21.49 -4.58 2.90
C GLY A 399 22.65 -5.54 2.63
N GLY A 400 22.40 -6.84 2.79
CA GLY A 400 23.41 -7.88 2.62
C GLY A 400 23.96 -8.00 1.19
N GLY A 401 23.09 -7.76 0.19
CA GLY A 401 23.47 -7.77 -1.24
C GLY A 401 24.41 -6.64 -1.64
N SER A 402 24.45 -5.54 -0.89
CA SER A 402 25.37 -4.44 -1.15
C SER A 402 26.85 -4.80 -0.97
N LEU A 403 27.12 -5.94 -0.32
CA LEU A 403 28.47 -6.45 -0.08
C LEU A 403 29.05 -7.23 -1.28
N LEU A 404 28.31 -7.35 -2.37
CA LEU A 404 28.80 -7.98 -3.61
C LEU A 404 30.02 -7.20 -4.15
N PRO A 405 31.14 -7.89 -4.42
CA PRO A 405 32.34 -7.26 -4.93
C PRO A 405 32.13 -6.65 -6.31
N GLY A 406 32.47 -5.36 -6.50
CA GLY A 406 32.31 -4.68 -7.79
C GLY A 406 30.95 -4.03 -8.03
N LEU A 407 29.93 -4.32 -7.22
CA LEU A 407 28.60 -3.74 -7.37
C LEU A 407 28.59 -2.20 -7.28
N PRO A 408 29.31 -1.57 -6.35
CA PRO A 408 29.36 -0.10 -6.29
C PRO A 408 29.95 0.54 -7.55
N GLU A 409 30.93 -0.10 -8.18
CA GLU A 409 31.54 0.32 -9.45
C GLU A 409 30.51 0.24 -10.58
N LEU A 410 29.80 -0.88 -10.69
CA LEU A 410 28.76 -1.09 -11.70
C LEU A 410 27.62 -0.09 -11.55
N VAL A 411 27.19 0.20 -10.32
CA VAL A 411 26.15 1.21 -10.06
C VAL A 411 26.64 2.62 -10.40
N ALA A 412 27.88 2.95 -10.09
CA ALA A 412 28.47 4.24 -10.44
C ALA A 412 28.50 4.43 -11.96
N ASP A 413 28.98 3.43 -12.69
CA ASP A 413 29.04 3.44 -14.15
C ASP A 413 27.63 3.55 -14.77
N GLY A 414 26.66 2.76 -14.29
CA GLY A 414 25.29 2.76 -14.77
C GLY A 414 24.53 4.08 -14.57
N LEU A 415 24.88 4.84 -13.52
CA LEU A 415 24.31 6.16 -13.23
C LEU A 415 25.15 7.33 -13.77
N GLY A 416 26.31 7.05 -14.34
CA GLY A 416 27.26 8.10 -14.79
C GLY A 416 27.86 8.91 -13.64
N LEU A 417 28.07 8.30 -12.50
CA LEU A 417 28.62 8.91 -11.30
C LEU A 417 30.11 8.58 -11.14
N ASP A 418 30.84 9.49 -10.47
CA ASP A 418 32.15 9.12 -9.93
C ASP A 418 32.01 8.03 -8.88
N ARG A 419 32.92 7.04 -8.86
CA ARG A 419 32.89 5.93 -7.90
C ARG A 419 32.83 6.38 -6.44
N SER A 420 33.47 7.50 -6.10
CA SER A 420 33.46 8.08 -4.76
C SER A 420 32.08 8.57 -4.29
N ARG A 421 31.10 8.64 -5.20
CA ARG A 421 29.72 9.03 -4.92
C ARG A 421 28.80 7.85 -4.65
N VAL A 422 29.29 6.62 -4.78
CA VAL A 422 28.56 5.40 -4.43
C VAL A 422 29.23 4.75 -3.22
N ALA A 423 28.54 4.72 -2.11
CA ALA A 423 29.06 4.20 -0.84
C ALA A 423 28.25 3.00 -0.37
N VAL A 424 28.95 1.96 0.10
CA VAL A 424 28.35 0.83 0.82
C VAL A 424 28.13 1.24 2.27
N GLY A 425 26.96 0.92 2.81
CA GLY A 425 26.58 1.21 4.17
C GLY A 425 27.57 0.65 5.19
N SER A 426 27.81 1.42 6.21
CA SER A 426 28.68 1.02 7.32
C SER A 426 28.07 1.45 8.65
N ARG A 427 28.62 0.95 9.76
CA ARG A 427 28.19 1.35 11.10
C ARG A 427 28.22 2.87 11.30
N GLU A 428 29.20 3.56 10.70
CA GLU A 428 29.35 5.00 10.81
C GLU A 428 28.25 5.79 10.11
N MET A 429 27.58 5.19 9.13
CA MET A 429 26.45 5.81 8.41
C MET A 429 25.18 5.79 9.25
N ILE A 430 25.00 4.82 10.16
CA ILE A 430 23.87 4.74 11.06
C ILE A 430 24.08 5.74 12.20
N ARG A 431 23.65 6.99 11.99
CA ARG A 431 23.88 8.11 12.91
C ARG A 431 22.78 8.19 13.98
N GLY A 432 23.11 8.86 15.09
CA GLY A 432 22.16 9.03 16.19
C GLY A 432 21.85 7.75 16.97
N VAL A 433 22.63 6.68 16.77
CA VAL A 433 22.43 5.39 17.40
C VAL A 433 23.63 5.00 18.22
N THR A 434 23.41 4.69 19.50
CA THR A 434 24.42 4.11 20.40
C THR A 434 24.12 2.63 20.60
N ALA A 435 25.15 1.80 20.69
CA ALA A 435 25.04 0.37 20.88
C ALA A 435 26.12 -0.19 21.79
N PRO A 436 25.87 -1.29 22.51
CA PRO A 436 26.93 -2.02 23.22
C PRO A 436 28.06 -2.45 22.25
N LYS A 437 29.29 -2.44 22.70
CA LYS A 437 30.46 -2.88 21.90
C LYS A 437 30.38 -4.35 21.46
N THR A 438 29.56 -5.14 22.14
CA THR A 438 29.35 -6.55 21.84
C THR A 438 28.34 -6.77 20.70
N LEU A 439 27.66 -5.71 20.27
CA LEU A 439 26.66 -5.76 19.20
C LEU A 439 27.31 -5.37 17.88
N HIS A 440 27.43 -6.33 16.98
CA HIS A 440 27.90 -6.06 15.63
C HIS A 440 26.76 -5.44 14.83
N ILE A 441 27.02 -4.31 14.17
CA ILE A 441 26.06 -3.61 13.32
C ILE A 441 26.74 -3.42 11.97
N GLY A 442 26.30 -4.15 10.96
CA GLY A 442 26.72 -4.03 9.58
C GLY A 442 25.68 -3.32 8.72
N THR A 443 25.93 -3.27 7.42
CA THR A 443 25.03 -2.69 6.42
C THR A 443 23.66 -3.40 6.36
N GLU A 444 23.65 -4.70 6.62
CA GLU A 444 22.48 -5.57 6.68
C GLU A 444 21.52 -5.24 7.84
N HIS A 445 21.95 -4.40 8.76
CA HIS A 445 21.16 -3.99 9.92
C HIS A 445 20.56 -2.57 9.76
N ALA A 446 20.74 -1.92 8.61
CA ALA A 446 20.22 -0.57 8.36
C ALA A 446 18.68 -0.54 8.50
N THR A 447 17.99 -1.45 7.85
CA THR A 447 16.52 -1.54 7.85
C THR A 447 15.97 -1.88 9.23
N PRO A 448 16.39 -2.96 9.94
CA PRO A 448 15.84 -3.25 11.27
C PRO A 448 16.12 -2.15 12.31
N VAL A 449 17.27 -1.46 12.24
CA VAL A 449 17.53 -0.29 13.08
C VAL A 449 16.64 0.88 12.68
N GLY A 450 16.44 1.11 11.40
CA GLY A 450 15.55 2.14 10.86
C GLY A 450 14.10 1.94 11.26
N ILE A 451 13.61 0.70 11.34
CA ILE A 451 12.25 0.38 11.85
C ILE A 451 12.13 0.87 13.30
N ALA A 452 13.13 0.59 14.16
CA ALA A 452 13.12 1.04 15.54
C ALA A 452 13.16 2.58 15.66
N MET A 453 13.92 3.26 14.80
CA MET A 453 13.99 4.72 14.75
C MET A 453 12.65 5.32 14.32
N THR A 454 12.09 4.83 13.22
CA THR A 454 10.80 5.31 12.67
C THR A 454 9.65 5.11 13.66
N ALA A 455 9.60 3.95 14.31
CA ALA A 455 8.59 3.65 15.32
C ALA A 455 8.61 4.63 16.50
N SER A 456 9.76 5.21 16.82
CA SER A 456 9.92 6.15 17.93
C SER A 456 9.66 7.61 17.57
N GLU A 457 9.71 7.97 16.29
CA GLU A 457 9.45 9.35 15.83
C GLU A 457 7.97 9.72 15.82
N GLY A 458 7.09 8.76 16.17
CA GLY A 458 5.64 9.00 16.27
C GLY A 458 4.92 8.96 14.94
N VAL A 459 5.60 8.64 13.85
CA VAL A 459 4.98 8.22 12.58
C VAL A 459 4.46 6.79 12.80
N LYS A 460 3.47 6.68 13.66
CA LYS A 460 2.78 5.44 13.90
C LYS A 460 1.68 5.36 12.87
N TYR A 461 1.86 4.52 11.88
CA TYR A 461 0.73 3.89 11.25
C TYR A 461 0.16 2.91 12.29
N ASP A 462 -0.54 3.47 13.28
CA ASP A 462 -1.32 2.68 14.21
C ASP A 462 -2.45 2.08 13.37
N PHE A 463 -2.31 0.82 13.06
CA PHE A 463 -3.42 0.09 12.49
C PHE A 463 -4.44 -0.15 13.59
N THR A 464 -5.63 0.37 13.39
CA THR A 464 -6.79 0.01 14.17
C THR A 464 -7.25 -1.37 13.71
N THR A 465 -7.17 -2.35 14.59
CA THR A 465 -7.74 -3.67 14.34
C THR A 465 -9.19 -3.68 14.80
N ILE A 466 -10.10 -3.96 13.89
CA ILE A 466 -11.54 -4.05 14.11
C ILE A 466 -12.00 -5.41 13.59
N THR A 467 -12.97 -6.01 14.24
CA THR A 467 -13.53 -7.28 13.79
C THR A 467 -14.76 -7.02 12.92
N LEU A 468 -14.75 -7.47 11.67
CA LEU A 468 -15.89 -7.41 10.76
C LEU A 468 -16.34 -8.85 10.43
N ASN A 469 -17.56 -9.21 10.80
CA ASN A 469 -18.11 -10.57 10.62
C ASN A 469 -17.16 -11.67 11.13
N GLY A 470 -16.53 -11.47 12.28
CA GLY A 470 -15.58 -12.41 12.87
C GLY A 470 -14.17 -12.38 12.28
N ARG A 471 -13.94 -11.61 11.18
CA ARG A 471 -12.64 -11.44 10.55
C ARG A 471 -11.97 -10.15 11.05
N LYS A 472 -10.71 -10.23 11.44
CA LYS A 472 -9.94 -9.04 11.83
C LYS A 472 -9.60 -8.22 10.59
N ILE A 473 -10.05 -6.98 10.55
CA ILE A 473 -9.71 -5.99 9.53
C ILE A 473 -8.76 -4.98 10.17
N ARG A 474 -7.69 -4.68 9.47
CA ARG A 474 -6.75 -3.64 9.85
C ARG A 474 -6.99 -2.43 8.96
N ALA A 475 -7.23 -1.29 9.58
CA ALA A 475 -7.37 -0.03 8.89
C ALA A 475 -6.40 0.98 9.49
N LEU A 476 -5.95 1.93 8.68
CA LEU A 476 -5.17 3.05 9.19
C LEU A 476 -6.02 3.79 10.22
N ASP A 477 -5.44 4.12 11.38
CA ASP A 477 -6.14 4.87 12.44
C ASP A 477 -6.33 6.33 11.98
N THR A 478 -7.26 6.52 11.08
CA THR A 478 -7.78 7.84 10.73
C THR A 478 -8.93 8.11 11.68
N ARG A 479 -8.92 9.22 12.40
CA ARG A 479 -9.93 9.65 13.40
C ARG A 479 -11.40 9.59 12.93
N ARG A 480 -11.69 9.12 11.73
CA ARG A 480 -13.00 9.10 11.06
C ARG A 480 -13.41 7.77 10.46
N LEU A 481 -12.77 6.66 10.83
CA LEU A 481 -13.18 5.36 10.30
C LEU A 481 -14.64 5.10 10.67
N THR A 482 -15.48 4.92 9.65
CA THR A 482 -16.92 4.62 9.79
C THR A 482 -17.16 3.14 9.48
N VAL A 483 -18.34 2.66 9.84
CA VAL A 483 -18.79 1.29 9.48
C VAL A 483 -18.79 1.12 7.96
N PHE A 484 -19.17 2.13 7.18
CA PHE A 484 -19.17 2.08 5.71
C PHE A 484 -17.75 1.88 5.16
N GLU A 485 -16.78 2.67 5.63
CA GLU A 485 -15.38 2.54 5.23
C GLU A 485 -14.78 1.20 5.63
N LEU A 486 -15.11 0.71 6.84
CA LEU A 486 -14.70 -0.63 7.29
C LEU A 486 -15.27 -1.73 6.39
N CYS A 487 -16.53 -1.62 5.98
CA CYS A 487 -17.17 -2.56 5.07
C CYS A 487 -16.46 -2.58 3.71
N ASN A 488 -16.13 -1.42 3.17
CA ASN A 488 -15.39 -1.30 1.90
C ASN A 488 -14.00 -1.94 1.99
N ILE A 489 -13.24 -1.65 3.06
CA ILE A 489 -11.94 -2.27 3.32
C ILE A 489 -12.09 -3.79 3.46
N GLY A 490 -13.15 -4.25 4.12
CA GLY A 490 -13.45 -5.68 4.31
C GLY A 490 -14.02 -6.39 3.07
N GLY A 491 -14.17 -5.67 1.94
CA GLY A 491 -14.63 -6.23 0.67
C GLY A 491 -16.15 -6.39 0.54
N ILE A 492 -16.94 -5.77 1.43
CA ILE A 492 -18.40 -5.71 1.33
C ILE A 492 -18.76 -4.59 0.34
N LYS A 493 -19.37 -4.96 -0.77
CA LYS A 493 -19.71 -4.00 -1.83
C LYS A 493 -20.89 -3.11 -1.43
N PRO A 494 -20.96 -1.85 -1.93
CA PRO A 494 -22.07 -0.94 -1.65
C PRO A 494 -23.45 -1.53 -1.95
N GLU A 495 -23.57 -2.37 -3.00
CA GLU A 495 -24.81 -3.03 -3.38
C GLU A 495 -25.29 -4.05 -2.33
N GLN A 496 -24.36 -4.58 -1.53
CA GLN A 496 -24.66 -5.49 -0.42
C GLN A 496 -25.09 -4.74 0.85
N LEU A 497 -24.82 -3.44 0.93
CA LEU A 497 -25.23 -2.58 2.04
C LEU A 497 -26.54 -1.86 1.74
N MET A 498 -26.78 -1.53 0.46
CA MET A 498 -27.95 -0.79 -0.01
C MET A 498 -28.57 -1.52 -1.21
N ALA A 499 -29.43 -2.49 -0.93
CA ALA A 499 -30.11 -3.20 -1.99
C ALA A 499 -31.29 -2.37 -2.53
N ARG A 500 -31.49 -2.47 -3.82
CA ARG A 500 -32.62 -1.84 -4.51
C ARG A 500 -33.84 -2.78 -4.53
N SER A 501 -35.02 -2.18 -4.49
CA SER A 501 -36.28 -2.90 -4.80
C SER A 501 -36.29 -3.38 -6.25
N GLY A 502 -37.01 -4.46 -6.50
CA GLY A 502 -37.21 -5.00 -7.84
C GLY A 502 -37.87 -3.99 -8.76
N LYS A 503 -37.53 -4.05 -10.02
CA LYS A 503 -38.10 -3.18 -11.06
C LYS A 503 -39.57 -3.53 -11.30
N ALA A 504 -40.37 -2.54 -11.56
CA ALA A 504 -41.74 -2.73 -12.01
C ALA A 504 -41.74 -3.14 -13.50
N LEU A 505 -42.66 -4.04 -13.86
CA LEU A 505 -43.00 -4.41 -15.22
C LEU A 505 -44.25 -3.65 -15.63
N SER A 506 -44.19 -2.84 -16.68
CA SER A 506 -45.33 -2.11 -17.24
C SER A 506 -45.53 -2.49 -18.67
N PHE A 507 -46.74 -2.84 -19.04
CA PHE A 507 -47.12 -3.19 -20.40
C PHE A 507 -48.55 -2.73 -20.70
N THR A 508 -48.97 -2.78 -21.94
CA THR A 508 -50.33 -2.41 -22.37
C THR A 508 -51.05 -3.67 -22.77
N LEU A 509 -52.24 -3.90 -22.18
CA LEU A 509 -53.08 -5.06 -22.42
C LEU A 509 -54.40 -4.58 -23.00
N ASN A 510 -54.68 -4.89 -24.28
CA ASN A 510 -55.90 -4.46 -25.00
C ASN A 510 -56.18 -2.95 -24.88
N GLY A 511 -55.14 -2.12 -24.88
CA GLY A 511 -55.20 -0.67 -24.75
C GLY A 511 -55.17 -0.12 -23.33
N GLU A 512 -55.24 -0.97 -22.31
CA GLU A 512 -55.11 -0.57 -20.90
C GLU A 512 -53.71 -0.82 -20.38
N ARG A 513 -53.17 0.13 -19.60
CA ARG A 513 -51.83 0.00 -18.99
C ARG A 513 -51.91 -0.84 -17.73
N VAL A 514 -51.16 -1.93 -17.71
CA VAL A 514 -50.95 -2.79 -16.55
C VAL A 514 -49.55 -2.50 -15.99
N THR A 515 -49.41 -2.39 -14.65
CA THR A 515 -48.14 -2.23 -13.98
C THR A 515 -48.06 -3.18 -12.78
N LEU A 516 -47.13 -4.11 -12.86
CA LEU A 516 -46.78 -5.02 -11.77
C LEU A 516 -45.59 -4.45 -11.02
N ARG A 517 -45.63 -4.46 -9.70
CA ARG A 517 -44.51 -3.98 -8.88
C ARG A 517 -43.60 -5.15 -8.55
N GLY A 518 -42.30 -4.93 -8.67
CA GLY A 518 -41.32 -5.85 -8.08
C GLY A 518 -41.41 -5.89 -6.55
N THR A 519 -40.72 -6.83 -5.94
CA THR A 519 -40.71 -6.98 -4.50
C THR A 519 -39.84 -5.90 -3.85
N ALA A 520 -40.14 -5.54 -2.60
CA ALA A 520 -39.31 -4.63 -1.83
C ALA A 520 -37.97 -5.30 -1.45
N SER A 521 -36.88 -4.52 -1.43
CA SER A 521 -35.58 -4.98 -0.89
C SER A 521 -35.65 -5.16 0.61
N VAL A 522 -34.86 -6.10 1.14
CA VAL A 522 -34.60 -6.23 2.58
C VAL A 522 -33.34 -5.44 2.89
N PRO A 523 -33.37 -4.44 3.78
CA PRO A 523 -32.19 -3.65 4.13
C PRO A 523 -31.12 -4.50 4.80
N ALA A 524 -29.85 -4.07 4.76
CA ALA A 524 -28.79 -4.69 5.51
C ALA A 524 -29.02 -4.51 7.01
N GLU A 525 -28.72 -5.55 7.79
CA GLU A 525 -28.69 -5.46 9.25
C GLU A 525 -27.25 -5.21 9.69
N ILE A 526 -27.01 -4.09 10.37
CA ILE A 526 -25.67 -3.65 10.76
C ILE A 526 -25.65 -3.43 12.26
N SER A 527 -24.69 -4.08 12.93
CA SER A 527 -24.50 -3.91 14.35
C SER A 527 -23.03 -3.62 14.70
N LEU A 528 -22.85 -2.73 15.67
CA LEU A 528 -21.57 -2.37 16.27
C LEU A 528 -21.60 -2.80 17.75
N ASN A 529 -20.72 -3.71 18.14
CA ASN A 529 -20.66 -4.29 19.48
C ASN A 529 -22.02 -4.86 19.95
N GLY A 530 -22.73 -5.53 19.02
CA GLY A 530 -24.04 -6.14 19.27
C GLY A 530 -25.21 -5.16 19.36
N ARG A 531 -25.04 -3.89 19.01
CA ARG A 531 -26.10 -2.87 18.93
C ARG A 531 -26.29 -2.42 17.49
N GLU A 532 -27.52 -2.29 17.06
CA GLU A 532 -27.84 -1.72 15.74
C GLU A 532 -27.23 -0.33 15.58
N CYS A 533 -26.64 -0.07 14.42
CA CYS A 533 -25.98 1.19 14.12
C CYS A 533 -26.16 1.59 12.65
N SER A 534 -25.83 2.85 12.33
CA SER A 534 -25.82 3.36 10.97
C SER A 534 -24.47 3.11 10.28
N LEU A 535 -24.45 3.15 8.95
CA LEU A 535 -23.22 3.09 8.15
C LEU A 535 -22.22 4.21 8.49
N ASN A 536 -22.70 5.36 8.95
CA ASN A 536 -21.86 6.50 9.34
C ASN A 536 -21.39 6.44 10.81
N ALA A 537 -21.70 5.35 11.54
CA ALA A 537 -21.25 5.22 12.92
C ALA A 537 -19.72 5.10 12.94
N PRO A 538 -19.03 5.86 13.83
CA PRO A 538 -17.58 5.78 13.96
C PRO A 538 -17.18 4.46 14.61
N VAL A 539 -16.15 3.83 14.09
CA VAL A 539 -15.57 2.60 14.64
C VAL A 539 -14.20 2.87 15.25
N ARG A 540 -13.83 2.13 16.27
CA ARG A 540 -12.62 2.28 17.05
C ARG A 540 -11.87 0.95 17.17
N LYS A 541 -10.62 1.02 17.59
CA LYS A 541 -9.81 -0.17 17.88
C LYS A 541 -10.53 -1.12 18.83
N GLY A 542 -10.63 -2.39 18.43
CA GLY A 542 -11.24 -3.45 19.21
C GLY A 542 -12.76 -3.58 19.06
N ASP A 543 -13.40 -2.71 18.28
CA ASP A 543 -14.83 -2.83 17.98
C ASP A 543 -15.11 -4.07 17.13
N GLU A 544 -16.32 -4.61 17.31
CA GLU A 544 -16.86 -5.72 16.53
C GLU A 544 -18.06 -5.22 15.70
N VAL A 545 -17.95 -5.30 14.40
CA VAL A 545 -19.01 -4.94 13.44
C VAL A 545 -19.52 -6.22 12.78
N ASN A 546 -20.83 -6.43 12.84
CA ASN A 546 -21.48 -7.53 12.15
C ASN A 546 -22.44 -6.96 11.12
N VAL A 547 -22.34 -7.45 9.89
CA VAL A 547 -23.13 -7.02 8.74
C VAL A 547 -23.79 -8.24 8.09
N VAL A 548 -25.10 -8.25 8.08
CA VAL A 548 -25.90 -9.16 7.25
C VAL A 548 -26.22 -8.40 5.97
N PRO A 549 -25.80 -8.88 4.80
CA PRO A 549 -26.01 -8.16 3.55
C PRO A 549 -27.49 -7.94 3.24
N ALA A 550 -27.78 -6.79 2.64
CA ALA A 550 -29.09 -6.48 2.08
C ALA A 550 -29.46 -7.46 0.95
N LYS A 551 -30.73 -7.79 0.84
CA LYS A 551 -31.24 -8.62 -0.25
C LYS A 551 -31.98 -7.76 -1.25
N PRO A 552 -31.60 -7.78 -2.54
CA PRO A 552 -32.34 -7.05 -3.57
C PRO A 552 -33.73 -7.63 -3.71
N GLY A 553 -34.68 -6.78 -4.04
CA GLY A 553 -36.01 -7.21 -4.44
C GLY A 553 -35.96 -7.87 -5.82
N GLU A 554 -36.89 -8.79 -6.06
CA GLU A 554 -37.06 -9.47 -7.35
C GLU A 554 -37.80 -8.57 -8.33
N ASP A 555 -37.36 -8.51 -9.56
CA ASP A 555 -38.02 -7.76 -10.64
C ASP A 555 -39.38 -8.42 -10.91
N ALA A 556 -40.40 -7.63 -11.24
CA ALA A 556 -41.70 -8.16 -11.64
C ALA A 556 -41.56 -8.88 -12.96
N ALA A 557 -42.13 -10.07 -13.03
CA ALA A 557 -42.21 -10.88 -14.23
C ALA A 557 -43.68 -11.33 -14.43
N ALA A 558 -44.08 -11.56 -15.65
CA ALA A 558 -45.38 -12.11 -16.02
C ALA A 558 -45.28 -12.84 -17.35
N LEU A 559 -46.09 -13.88 -17.49
CA LEU A 559 -46.23 -14.66 -18.70
C LEU A 559 -47.50 -14.25 -19.43
N LEU A 560 -47.58 -14.50 -20.73
CA LEU A 560 -48.83 -14.32 -21.51
C LEU A 560 -49.95 -15.19 -20.97
N SER A 561 -49.63 -16.39 -20.47
CA SER A 561 -50.57 -17.31 -19.83
C SER A 561 -51.20 -16.79 -18.54
N ASP A 562 -50.59 -15.80 -17.87
CA ASP A 562 -51.17 -15.17 -16.68
C ASP A 562 -52.40 -14.32 -17.00
N TYR A 563 -52.58 -13.89 -18.26
CA TYR A 563 -53.60 -12.97 -18.71
C TYR A 563 -54.52 -13.56 -19.79
N PHE A 564 -54.08 -14.61 -20.48
CA PHE A 564 -54.84 -15.22 -21.60
C PHE A 564 -54.84 -16.74 -21.51
N GLU A 565 -55.98 -17.35 -21.86
CA GLU A 565 -56.05 -18.78 -22.09
C GLU A 565 -55.46 -19.08 -23.48
N LEU A 566 -54.28 -19.69 -23.51
CA LEU A 566 -53.52 -19.94 -24.75
C LEU A 566 -54.00 -21.19 -25.51
N SER A 567 -54.72 -22.08 -24.84
CA SER A 567 -55.14 -23.41 -25.39
C SER A 567 -56.08 -23.35 -26.60
N GLY A 568 -56.70 -22.22 -26.80
CA GLY A 568 -57.65 -22.02 -27.95
C GLY A 568 -57.07 -21.13 -29.05
N LEU A 569 -55.88 -20.62 -28.89
CA LEU A 569 -55.29 -19.70 -29.87
C LEU A 569 -54.77 -20.46 -31.09
N PHE A 570 -55.05 -19.91 -32.27
CA PHE A 570 -54.50 -20.41 -33.52
C PHE A 570 -54.29 -19.29 -34.52
N THR A 571 -53.37 -19.46 -35.44
CA THR A 571 -53.16 -18.55 -36.57
C THR A 571 -53.15 -19.32 -37.88
N ALA A 572 -53.70 -18.70 -38.93
CA ALA A 572 -53.66 -19.20 -40.30
C ALA A 572 -53.46 -18.03 -41.27
N GLU A 573 -52.67 -18.23 -42.29
CA GLU A 573 -52.48 -17.24 -43.35
C GLU A 573 -53.55 -17.56 -44.45
N VAL A 574 -54.40 -16.60 -44.72
CA VAL A 574 -55.42 -16.72 -45.75
C VAL A 574 -55.22 -15.68 -46.84
N SER A 575 -55.69 -15.98 -48.08
CA SER A 575 -55.61 -15.01 -49.16
C SER A 575 -57.00 -14.34 -49.33
N LEU A 576 -57.08 -13.04 -49.18
CA LEU A 576 -58.22 -12.21 -49.39
C LEU A 576 -57.95 -11.26 -50.59
N ASP A 577 -58.64 -11.43 -51.70
CA ASP A 577 -58.46 -10.65 -52.93
C ASP A 577 -56.99 -10.59 -53.40
N GLY A 578 -56.25 -11.71 -53.25
CA GLY A 578 -54.84 -11.81 -53.61
C GLY A 578 -53.86 -11.22 -52.60
N ARG A 579 -54.35 -10.68 -51.49
CA ARG A 579 -53.53 -10.23 -50.35
C ARG A 579 -53.51 -11.30 -49.29
N ARG A 580 -52.32 -11.53 -48.68
CA ARG A 580 -52.17 -12.42 -47.53
C ARG A 580 -52.62 -11.71 -46.28
N VAL A 581 -53.48 -12.29 -45.52
CA VAL A 581 -54.09 -11.76 -44.29
C VAL A 581 -53.95 -12.80 -43.19
N GLN A 582 -53.62 -12.40 -41.98
CA GLN A 582 -53.60 -13.29 -40.84
C GLN A 582 -55.02 -13.49 -40.28
N ALA A 583 -55.48 -14.73 -40.30
CA ALA A 583 -56.73 -15.15 -39.69
C ALA A 583 -56.44 -15.95 -38.40
N GLY A 584 -57.47 -16.05 -37.52
CA GLY A 584 -57.36 -16.84 -36.29
C GLY A 584 -57.75 -16.07 -35.04
N GLU A 585 -57.57 -16.72 -33.92
CA GLU A 585 -57.56 -16.08 -32.60
C GLU A 585 -56.11 -16.15 -32.05
N TYR A 586 -55.45 -15.02 -31.92
CA TYR A 586 -54.07 -14.95 -31.56
C TYR A 586 -53.73 -13.64 -30.83
N LEU A 587 -52.60 -13.61 -30.11
CA LEU A 587 -52.09 -12.40 -29.50
C LEU A 587 -51.18 -11.66 -30.48
N LEU A 588 -51.29 -10.35 -30.53
CA LEU A 588 -50.29 -9.48 -31.11
C LEU A 588 -49.42 -8.94 -29.96
N VAL A 589 -48.17 -9.32 -29.93
CA VAL A 589 -47.17 -8.79 -28.98
C VAL A 589 -46.22 -7.90 -29.77
N ASN A 590 -46.33 -6.59 -29.57
CA ASN A 590 -45.59 -5.59 -30.36
C ASN A 590 -45.76 -5.81 -31.88
N ASP A 591 -46.98 -6.00 -32.31
CA ASP A 591 -47.40 -6.28 -33.70
C ASP A 591 -46.94 -7.64 -34.26
N ILE A 592 -46.38 -8.52 -33.44
CA ILE A 592 -45.98 -9.87 -33.86
C ILE A 592 -47.07 -10.89 -33.41
N PRO A 593 -47.65 -11.66 -34.35
CA PRO A 593 -48.62 -12.71 -34.00
C PRO A 593 -47.95 -13.81 -33.16
N THR A 594 -48.54 -14.13 -32.02
CA THR A 594 -48.04 -15.12 -31.05
C THR A 594 -49.21 -15.99 -30.57
N ILE A 595 -49.00 -17.29 -30.47
CA ILE A 595 -49.94 -18.28 -29.93
C ILE A 595 -49.34 -19.14 -28.82
N SER A 596 -48.04 -18.97 -28.56
CA SER A 596 -47.29 -19.67 -27.52
C SER A 596 -47.04 -18.77 -26.34
N ASP A 597 -46.84 -19.40 -25.19
CA ASP A 597 -46.49 -18.70 -23.96
C ASP A 597 -45.11 -18.06 -24.07
N ALA A 598 -44.98 -16.85 -23.53
CA ALA A 598 -43.76 -16.10 -23.50
C ALA A 598 -43.75 -15.08 -22.34
N ASP A 599 -42.57 -14.70 -21.91
CA ASP A 599 -42.37 -13.61 -20.95
C ASP A 599 -42.84 -12.27 -21.54
N ILE A 600 -43.55 -11.50 -20.73
CA ILE A 600 -43.98 -10.15 -21.10
C ILE A 600 -42.83 -9.18 -20.84
N GLU A 601 -42.32 -8.53 -21.87
CA GLU A 601 -41.28 -7.52 -21.76
C GLU A 601 -41.84 -6.17 -21.29
N ASN A 602 -40.98 -5.39 -20.63
CA ASN A 602 -41.35 -4.04 -20.18
C ASN A 602 -41.63 -3.12 -21.38
N GLY A 603 -42.82 -2.53 -21.41
CA GLY A 603 -43.29 -1.69 -22.51
C GLY A 603 -44.03 -2.45 -23.60
N ALA A 604 -44.22 -3.78 -23.49
CA ALA A 604 -44.92 -4.58 -24.48
C ALA A 604 -46.36 -4.08 -24.68
N VAL A 605 -46.83 -4.10 -25.92
CA VAL A 605 -48.20 -3.86 -26.30
C VAL A 605 -48.83 -5.20 -26.74
N ILE A 606 -49.79 -5.65 -25.97
CA ILE A 606 -50.41 -6.96 -26.17
C ILE A 606 -51.88 -6.75 -26.48
N THR A 607 -52.34 -7.29 -27.62
CA THR A 607 -53.73 -7.18 -28.06
C THR A 607 -54.21 -8.53 -28.51
N LEU A 608 -55.38 -8.95 -28.02
CA LEU A 608 -56.03 -10.17 -28.48
C LEU A 608 -56.76 -9.88 -29.79
N GLN A 609 -56.40 -10.55 -30.86
CA GLN A 609 -57.06 -10.50 -32.16
C GLN A 609 -58.06 -11.64 -32.29
N LYS A 610 -59.31 -11.31 -32.60
CA LYS A 610 -60.39 -12.28 -32.81
C LYS A 610 -60.78 -12.24 -34.26
N ARG A 611 -60.01 -12.91 -35.12
CA ARG A 611 -60.23 -13.03 -36.57
C ARG A 611 -60.50 -14.51 -36.98
N GLY A 612 -61.04 -15.29 -36.03
CA GLY A 612 -61.26 -16.74 -36.21
C GLY A 612 -62.48 -17.12 -37.07
N THR A 613 -63.33 -16.15 -37.38
CA THR A 613 -64.50 -16.37 -38.30
C THR A 613 -64.34 -15.49 -39.54
N PHE A 614 -64.97 -15.93 -40.65
CA PHE A 614 -64.94 -15.14 -41.89
C PHE A 614 -65.53 -13.73 -41.69
N ARG A 615 -66.62 -13.62 -40.92
CA ARG A 615 -67.20 -12.34 -40.54
C ARG A 615 -66.24 -11.44 -39.80
N SER A 616 -65.58 -11.97 -38.76
CA SER A 616 -64.64 -11.18 -37.96
C SER A 616 -63.38 -10.77 -38.75
N LEU A 617 -62.96 -11.60 -39.69
CA LEU A 617 -61.84 -11.29 -40.59
C LEU A 617 -62.21 -10.12 -41.54
N LEU A 618 -63.37 -10.20 -42.20
CA LEU A 618 -63.79 -9.15 -43.12
C LEU A 618 -64.10 -7.82 -42.41
N SER A 619 -64.64 -7.86 -41.21
CA SER A 619 -64.83 -6.67 -40.36
C SER A 619 -63.53 -6.03 -40.01
N ALA A 620 -62.47 -6.81 -39.63
CA ALA A 620 -61.13 -6.31 -39.32
C ALA A 620 -60.44 -5.71 -40.54
N GLU A 621 -60.76 -6.15 -41.74
CA GLU A 621 -60.24 -5.57 -43.00
C GLU A 621 -61.09 -4.35 -43.48
N GLY A 622 -61.95 -3.82 -42.62
CA GLY A 622 -62.69 -2.58 -42.86
C GLY A 622 -63.94 -2.73 -43.77
N ILE A 623 -64.43 -3.93 -43.95
CA ILE A 623 -65.67 -4.14 -44.67
C ILE A 623 -66.87 -3.81 -43.76
N PRO A 624 -67.76 -2.85 -44.14
CA PRO A 624 -68.88 -2.42 -43.30
C PRO A 624 -69.79 -3.57 -42.94
N GLU A 625 -70.34 -3.60 -41.73
CA GLU A 625 -71.14 -4.66 -41.16
C GLU A 625 -72.40 -4.90 -41.99
N GLU A 626 -72.97 -3.83 -42.56
CA GLU A 626 -74.16 -3.91 -43.49
C GLU A 626 -73.89 -4.74 -44.76
N LYS A 627 -72.60 -4.82 -45.19
CA LYS A 627 -72.23 -5.65 -46.33
C LYS A 627 -71.93 -7.10 -45.93
N LEU A 628 -71.56 -7.32 -44.64
CA LEU A 628 -71.26 -8.66 -44.12
C LEU A 628 -72.54 -9.55 -44.06
N ASP A 629 -73.71 -8.95 -43.84
CA ASP A 629 -75.01 -9.67 -43.81
C ASP A 629 -75.54 -10.07 -45.20
N THR A 630 -74.98 -9.47 -46.25
CA THR A 630 -75.32 -9.76 -47.64
C THR A 630 -74.29 -10.62 -48.37
N CYS A 631 -73.23 -11.04 -47.71
CA CYS A 631 -72.13 -11.81 -48.29
C CYS A 631 -72.61 -13.27 -48.53
N LEU A 632 -72.85 -13.65 -49.76
CA LEU A 632 -73.07 -15.03 -50.17
C LEU A 632 -71.72 -15.76 -50.22
N LEU A 633 -71.55 -16.69 -49.28
CA LEU A 633 -70.46 -17.67 -49.36
C LEU A 633 -70.83 -18.68 -50.46
N TYR A 634 -70.13 -18.59 -51.57
CA TYR A 634 -70.12 -19.68 -52.55
C TYR A 634 -69.16 -20.73 -52.11
N THR A 635 -69.60 -21.78 -51.47
CA THR A 635 -68.86 -23.03 -51.41
C THR A 635 -69.14 -23.74 -52.74
N SER A 636 -68.09 -23.87 -53.55
CA SER A 636 -68.20 -24.80 -54.67
C SER A 636 -68.19 -26.21 -54.07
N ASP A 637 -69.30 -26.89 -54.17
CA ASP A 637 -69.47 -28.34 -53.96
C ASP A 637 -68.73 -29.11 -55.06
N ALA A 638 -67.42 -28.85 -55.20
CA ALA A 638 -66.56 -29.59 -56.09
C ALA A 638 -65.31 -29.96 -55.37
N ALA A 639 -65.48 -30.74 -54.34
CA ALA A 639 -64.40 -31.59 -53.81
C ALA A 639 -65.14 -32.73 -53.05
N ASP A 640 -65.39 -33.81 -53.73
CA ASP A 640 -65.47 -35.13 -53.11
C ASP A 640 -64.14 -35.48 -52.44
#